data_1953046480abf137691796389f25ab61
#
_entry.id   1953046480abf137691796389f25ab61
#
_cell.length_a   1.000
_cell.length_b   1.000
_cell.length_c   1.000
_cell.angle_alpha   90.00
_cell.angle_beta   90.00
_cell.angle_gamma   90.00
#
_symmetry.space_group_name_H-M   'P 1'
#
loop_
_entity.id
_entity.type
_entity.pdbx_description
1 polymer ?
#
loop_
_entity_poly.entity_id
_entity_poly.type
_entity_poly.pdbx_seq_one_letter_code
_entity_poly.pdbx_strand_id
1 'polypeptide(L)'
;MEKSRMNLPKGPDTLCFDKDEFMKEDFDVDHFVSDCRKRVQLEELRGDLELYYRLLKTAMVELINKDYADFVNLSTNLVGMDKALNQLSVPLGQLREEVLMCVLRLIQVIRSVEKIEKILNSQSSKETSVLEASSPLLTGQILERIATEFNQLQFHAVQSKGMPLLDKVRPRIAGITAMLQQSLEGLLLEGLQTSNVDIIRHCLRTYATIDKTRDAEALVGQVLVKPYVDEVIVEQIVESDPNGLQIMYDKLLEFVPHHCRLLREVTGGAISSEKGNSVPGYDFLVNSVWPEIVRGLEEKLPSLFNPGNPDAFHEKYTVSMDFVRAFEQQCGTQASVRRLRAHPAYHSFSNKWNLPVYFQIRFREIAGSLEAALTAGLEDAPAGSSFCLLASHRTWSSLQRCWSDEMFLPVLAHRLWRLTLQILARYSVFVSELLLRPISNESAKDMKKPLVTGGKDPSVTHGNSEDQASGPAETKPVASISSTQLIYVVADLDKLQEQLPELLETIKPKLEMIGFKNFSSISALEDSQTSLSACAPALSDRIIQDLSESCFGYLKSALEVPRLYRRTNKEVPTTASSYVDSALKPFRQLQSGHKDKLRQAVIRQWLEGALSESTHKYYETVSDVLNSVKKMEESLKRLKQARKTTPANPIGPGGGMSDDDKIRLQLALDVEYLGEQIQKMGLATKDIKSFPALAELVAATKDQATAEQP
;
A
#
# COMPACT_ATOMS: atom_id res chain seq x y z
N MET A 1 -28.43 53.63 -12.65
CA MET A 1 -27.36 52.63 -12.95
C MET A 1 -26.55 52.44 -11.67
N GLU A 2 -26.92 51.47 -10.86
CA GLU A 2 -26.13 51.06 -9.72
C GLU A 2 -24.86 50.43 -10.23
N LYS A 3 -23.71 51.02 -9.87
CA LYS A 3 -22.41 50.42 -10.08
C LYS A 3 -22.38 49.10 -9.28
N SER A 4 -22.60 47.99 -9.97
CA SER A 4 -22.37 46.69 -9.45
C SER A 4 -20.91 46.63 -8.99
N ARG A 5 -20.67 46.72 -7.67
CA ARG A 5 -19.35 46.49 -7.10
C ARG A 5 -18.98 45.05 -7.44
N MET A 6 -17.96 44.90 -8.29
CA MET A 6 -17.37 43.59 -8.55
C MET A 6 -16.88 43.01 -7.20
N ASN A 7 -17.58 42.07 -6.67
CA ASN A 7 -17.08 41.32 -5.51
C ASN A 7 -15.97 40.38 -6.00
N LEU A 8 -14.76 40.62 -5.51
CA LEU A 8 -13.65 39.70 -5.72
C LEU A 8 -14.02 38.31 -5.20
N PRO A 9 -13.60 37.24 -5.86
CA PRO A 9 -13.85 35.89 -5.39
C PRO A 9 -13.27 35.70 -3.98
N LYS A 10 -14.05 35.09 -3.10
CA LYS A 10 -13.60 34.72 -1.75
C LYS A 10 -12.56 33.62 -1.90
N GLY A 11 -11.29 33.99 -1.84
CA GLY A 11 -10.19 33.04 -1.72
C GLY A 11 -10.16 32.37 -0.34
N PRO A 12 -9.24 31.44 -0.11
CA PRO A 12 -9.00 30.88 1.21
C PRO A 12 -8.72 31.99 2.24
N ASP A 13 -9.19 31.82 3.48
CA ASP A 13 -8.96 32.78 4.56
C ASP A 13 -7.49 32.86 5.03
N THR A 14 -6.62 32.07 4.39
CA THR A 14 -5.19 31.93 4.71
C THR A 14 -4.24 32.65 3.75
N LEU A 15 -4.75 33.53 2.87
CA LEU A 15 -3.88 34.28 1.97
C LEU A 15 -2.99 35.25 2.75
N CYS A 16 -1.71 35.30 2.42
CA CYS A 16 -0.70 36.15 3.05
C CYS A 16 -0.84 37.64 2.73
N PHE A 17 -1.81 38.05 1.92
CA PHE A 17 -2.08 39.42 1.51
C PHE A 17 -3.57 39.73 1.52
N ASP A 18 -3.88 41.03 1.59
CA ASP A 18 -5.26 41.48 1.51
C ASP A 18 -5.65 41.65 0.03
N LYS A 19 -6.66 40.87 -0.41
CA LYS A 19 -7.19 40.91 -1.78
C LYS A 19 -7.84 42.23 -2.15
N ASP A 20 -8.35 42.99 -1.17
CA ASP A 20 -9.04 44.26 -1.42
C ASP A 20 -8.06 45.37 -1.84
N GLU A 21 -6.75 45.15 -1.68
CA GLU A 21 -5.73 46.05 -2.21
C GLU A 21 -5.73 46.14 -3.72
N PHE A 22 -6.07 45.07 -4.43
CA PHE A 22 -6.19 45.05 -5.90
C PHE A 22 -7.34 45.91 -6.44
N MET A 23 -8.25 46.36 -5.59
CA MET A 23 -9.39 47.22 -5.98
C MET A 23 -9.11 48.72 -5.81
N LYS A 24 -7.96 49.10 -5.31
CA LYS A 24 -7.59 50.52 -5.16
C LYS A 24 -7.25 51.11 -6.51
N GLU A 25 -7.72 52.32 -6.76
CA GLU A 25 -7.46 53.04 -8.04
C GLU A 25 -5.97 53.42 -8.21
N ASP A 26 -5.24 53.51 -7.12
CA ASP A 26 -3.82 53.82 -6.99
C ASP A 26 -2.95 52.61 -6.66
N PHE A 27 -3.38 51.41 -7.06
CA PHE A 27 -2.63 50.20 -6.82
C PHE A 27 -1.25 50.22 -7.49
N ASP A 28 -0.20 50.17 -6.69
CA ASP A 28 1.18 50.08 -7.15
C ASP A 28 1.76 48.71 -6.80
N VAL A 29 2.21 48.00 -7.86
CA VAL A 29 2.75 46.63 -7.74
C VAL A 29 4.01 46.60 -6.90
N ASP A 30 4.92 47.57 -7.07
CA ASP A 30 6.21 47.60 -6.42
C ASP A 30 6.04 47.86 -4.90
N HIS A 31 5.10 48.75 -4.57
CA HIS A 31 4.74 49.01 -3.17
C HIS A 31 4.09 47.79 -2.50
N PHE A 32 3.16 47.17 -3.21
CA PHE A 32 2.48 45.95 -2.72
C PHE A 32 3.47 44.80 -2.42
N VAL A 33 4.35 44.50 -3.39
CA VAL A 33 5.37 43.44 -3.23
C VAL A 33 6.35 43.78 -2.12
N SER A 34 6.75 45.07 -2.00
CA SER A 34 7.66 45.52 -0.93
C SER A 34 7.03 45.35 0.46
N ASP A 35 5.74 45.65 0.60
CA ASP A 35 5.03 45.49 1.90
C ASP A 35 4.77 44.02 2.24
N CYS A 36 4.42 43.20 1.28
CA CYS A 36 4.25 41.78 1.48
C CYS A 36 5.59 41.11 1.86
N ARG A 37 6.70 41.49 1.24
CA ARG A 37 8.06 40.97 1.57
C ARG A 37 8.51 41.27 3.00
N LYS A 38 7.98 42.28 3.65
CA LYS A 38 8.29 42.59 5.06
C LYS A 38 7.63 41.61 6.04
N ARG A 39 6.60 40.87 5.58
CA ARG A 39 5.76 40.02 6.44
C ARG A 39 5.89 38.54 6.13
N VAL A 40 6.18 38.17 4.88
CA VAL A 40 6.11 36.79 4.38
C VAL A 40 7.30 36.48 3.44
N GLN A 41 7.68 35.21 3.33
CA GLN A 41 8.72 34.77 2.39
C GLN A 41 8.24 34.85 0.95
N LEU A 42 9.19 35.08 0.02
CA LEU A 42 8.89 35.32 -1.39
C LEU A 42 8.20 34.14 -2.08
N GLU A 43 8.60 32.92 -1.70
CA GLU A 43 8.01 31.67 -2.21
C GLU A 43 6.56 31.51 -1.80
N GLU A 44 6.23 31.85 -0.59
CA GLU A 44 4.88 31.77 -0.03
C GLU A 44 3.98 32.84 -0.69
N LEU A 45 4.48 34.07 -0.78
CA LEU A 45 3.78 35.14 -1.51
C LEU A 45 3.52 34.75 -2.96
N ARG A 46 4.49 34.15 -3.63
CA ARG A 46 4.35 33.67 -5.02
C ARG A 46 3.29 32.57 -5.12
N GLY A 47 3.29 31.62 -4.20
CA GLY A 47 2.32 30.53 -4.16
C GLY A 47 0.89 31.04 -3.99
N ASP A 48 0.69 31.96 -3.07
CA ASP A 48 -0.62 32.56 -2.78
C ASP A 48 -1.10 33.46 -3.92
N LEU A 49 -0.21 34.22 -4.54
CA LEU A 49 -0.53 35.04 -5.72
C LEU A 49 -0.91 34.15 -6.92
N GLU A 50 -0.20 33.05 -7.14
CA GLU A 50 -0.53 32.10 -8.21
C GLU A 50 -1.87 31.42 -7.96
N LEU A 51 -2.15 31.02 -6.70
CA LEU A 51 -3.43 30.45 -6.30
C LEU A 51 -4.57 31.45 -6.54
N TYR A 52 -4.41 32.69 -6.07
CA TYR A 52 -5.43 33.73 -6.22
C TYR A 52 -5.60 34.13 -7.68
N TYR A 53 -4.53 34.19 -8.47
CA TYR A 53 -4.60 34.43 -9.91
C TYR A 53 -5.42 33.37 -10.65
N ARG A 54 -5.26 32.08 -10.29
CA ARG A 54 -6.07 31.00 -10.84
C ARG A 54 -7.55 31.17 -10.48
N LEU A 55 -7.84 31.54 -9.24
CA LEU A 55 -9.21 31.81 -8.79
C LEU A 55 -9.82 33.03 -9.53
N LEU A 56 -9.07 34.11 -9.68
CA LEU A 56 -9.51 35.28 -10.45
C LEU A 56 -9.76 34.92 -11.91
N LYS A 57 -8.88 34.14 -12.52
CA LYS A 57 -9.04 33.70 -13.91
C LYS A 57 -10.29 32.86 -14.08
N THR A 58 -10.56 31.94 -13.17
CA THR A 58 -11.78 31.11 -13.17
C THR A 58 -13.02 31.96 -12.99
N ALA A 59 -13.02 32.86 -12.01
CA ALA A 59 -14.13 33.78 -11.76
C ALA A 59 -14.38 34.74 -12.94
N MET A 60 -13.32 35.20 -13.61
CA MET A 60 -13.44 36.01 -14.80
C MET A 60 -14.07 35.25 -15.97
N VAL A 61 -13.66 33.99 -16.18
CA VAL A 61 -14.26 33.13 -17.21
C VAL A 61 -15.74 32.86 -16.90
N GLU A 62 -16.07 32.60 -15.65
CA GLU A 62 -17.46 32.39 -15.21
C GLU A 62 -18.30 33.64 -15.41
N LEU A 63 -17.76 34.83 -15.08
CA LEU A 63 -18.43 36.11 -15.30
C LEU A 63 -18.65 36.37 -16.78
N ILE A 64 -17.62 36.18 -17.62
CA ILE A 64 -17.72 36.36 -19.08
C ILE A 64 -18.76 35.40 -19.66
N ASN A 65 -18.77 34.11 -19.22
CA ASN A 65 -19.74 33.14 -19.66
C ASN A 65 -21.16 33.51 -19.25
N LYS A 66 -21.34 34.05 -18.04
CA LYS A 66 -22.62 34.54 -17.55
C LYS A 66 -23.10 35.76 -18.35
N ASP A 67 -22.22 36.77 -18.52
CA ASP A 67 -22.55 37.97 -19.28
C ASP A 67 -22.86 37.64 -20.75
N TYR A 68 -22.10 36.70 -21.34
CA TYR A 68 -22.38 36.19 -22.68
C TYR A 68 -23.72 35.45 -22.76
N ALA A 69 -24.01 34.62 -21.79
CA ALA A 69 -25.31 33.92 -21.71
C ALA A 69 -26.47 34.92 -21.55
N ASP A 70 -26.29 35.94 -20.69
CA ASP A 70 -27.28 37.00 -20.49
C ASP A 70 -27.45 37.86 -21.78
N PHE A 71 -26.37 38.17 -22.49
CA PHE A 71 -26.40 38.85 -23.75
C PHE A 71 -27.08 38.04 -24.86
N VAL A 72 -26.76 36.72 -24.94
CA VAL A 72 -27.44 35.82 -25.90
C VAL A 72 -28.94 35.71 -25.58
N ASN A 73 -29.27 35.60 -24.29
CA ASN A 73 -30.67 35.56 -23.84
C ASN A 73 -31.40 36.88 -24.17
N LEU A 74 -30.74 38.05 -23.94
CA LEU A 74 -31.30 39.35 -24.26
C LEU A 74 -31.45 39.51 -25.78
N SER A 75 -30.42 39.10 -26.55
CA SER A 75 -30.45 39.14 -28.01
C SER A 75 -31.51 38.24 -28.59
N THR A 76 -31.65 36.99 -28.09
CA THR A 76 -32.71 36.08 -28.53
C THR A 76 -34.09 36.56 -28.14
N ASN A 77 -34.22 37.25 -27.00
CA ASN A 77 -35.49 37.84 -26.58
C ASN A 77 -35.87 39.08 -27.42
N LEU A 78 -34.90 39.84 -27.94
CA LEU A 78 -35.14 41.03 -28.79
C LEU A 78 -35.31 40.67 -30.27
N VAL A 79 -34.62 39.60 -30.75
CA VAL A 79 -34.74 39.12 -32.12
C VAL A 79 -36.08 38.46 -32.36
N GLY A 80 -36.98 39.18 -32.88
CA GLY A 80 -38.26 38.63 -33.34
C GLY A 80 -39.52 39.08 -32.58
N MET A 81 -39.41 40.11 -31.71
CA MET A 81 -40.58 40.67 -31.05
C MET A 81 -41.67 41.08 -32.03
N ASP A 82 -41.30 41.61 -33.21
CA ASP A 82 -42.25 41.94 -34.28
C ASP A 82 -42.84 40.68 -34.96
N LYS A 83 -42.01 39.60 -35.07
CA LYS A 83 -42.50 38.31 -35.54
C LYS A 83 -43.42 37.62 -34.53
N ALA A 84 -43.13 37.77 -33.24
CA ALA A 84 -43.91 37.18 -32.18
C ALA A 84 -45.32 37.81 -32.09
N LEU A 85 -45.45 39.13 -32.32
CA LEU A 85 -46.71 39.83 -32.37
C LEU A 85 -47.56 39.38 -33.56
N ASN A 86 -46.96 39.20 -34.73
CA ASN A 86 -47.68 38.70 -35.92
C ASN A 86 -47.96 37.21 -35.87
N GLN A 87 -47.27 36.45 -35.01
CA GLN A 87 -47.47 35.02 -34.84
C GLN A 87 -48.43 34.64 -33.66
N LEU A 88 -48.96 35.62 -32.93
CA LEU A 88 -49.91 35.34 -31.83
C LEU A 88 -51.21 34.68 -32.33
N SER A 89 -51.57 34.85 -33.60
CA SER A 89 -52.75 34.20 -34.21
C SER A 89 -52.58 32.70 -34.40
N VAL A 90 -51.32 32.23 -34.65
CA VAL A 90 -51.01 30.79 -34.83
C VAL A 90 -51.04 30.04 -33.47
N PRO A 91 -50.43 30.55 -32.39
CA PRO A 91 -50.54 29.95 -31.08
C PRO A 91 -51.99 29.90 -30.54
N LEU A 92 -52.78 30.94 -30.82
CA LEU A 92 -54.20 30.96 -30.44
C LEU A 92 -55.00 29.86 -31.15
N GLY A 93 -54.74 29.62 -32.43
CA GLY A 93 -55.29 28.48 -33.16
C GLY A 93 -54.84 27.15 -32.60
N GLN A 94 -53.53 27.02 -32.31
CA GLN A 94 -52.96 25.81 -31.66
C GLN A 94 -53.53 25.58 -30.27
N LEU A 95 -53.70 26.63 -29.47
CA LEU A 95 -54.27 26.56 -28.13
C LEU A 95 -55.76 26.10 -28.17
N ARG A 96 -56.51 26.54 -29.18
CA ARG A 96 -57.89 26.06 -29.43
C ARG A 96 -57.91 24.57 -29.78
N GLU A 97 -57.00 24.13 -30.66
CA GLU A 97 -56.91 22.72 -31.03
C GLU A 97 -56.46 21.86 -29.84
N GLU A 98 -55.49 22.34 -29.06
CA GLU A 98 -55.02 21.64 -27.83
C GLU A 98 -56.14 21.48 -26.81
N VAL A 99 -56.93 22.53 -26.55
CA VAL A 99 -58.10 22.46 -25.66
C VAL A 99 -59.14 21.46 -26.19
N LEU A 100 -59.44 21.45 -27.49
CA LEU A 100 -60.36 20.49 -28.09
C LEU A 100 -59.83 19.05 -27.95
N MET A 101 -58.54 18.85 -28.21
CA MET A 101 -57.90 17.54 -28.02
C MET A 101 -57.91 17.11 -26.57
N CYS A 102 -57.69 18.01 -25.62
CA CYS A 102 -57.78 17.74 -24.20
C CYS A 102 -59.17 17.30 -23.77
N VAL A 103 -60.24 17.97 -24.27
CA VAL A 103 -61.63 17.57 -23.98
C VAL A 103 -61.95 16.22 -24.58
N LEU A 104 -61.51 15.92 -25.81
CA LEU A 104 -61.71 14.60 -26.43
C LEU A 104 -61.00 13.49 -25.62
N ARG A 105 -59.77 13.72 -25.16
CA ARG A 105 -59.06 12.79 -24.29
C ARG A 105 -59.76 12.56 -22.98
N LEU A 106 -60.33 13.60 -22.36
CA LEU A 106 -61.08 13.48 -21.13
C LEU A 106 -62.36 12.63 -21.30
N ILE A 107 -63.07 12.78 -22.42
CA ILE A 107 -64.22 11.94 -22.79
C ILE A 107 -63.78 10.48 -22.94
N GLN A 108 -62.60 10.23 -23.54
CA GLN A 108 -62.06 8.89 -23.65
C GLN A 108 -61.73 8.30 -22.27
N VAL A 109 -61.14 9.07 -21.34
CA VAL A 109 -60.90 8.66 -19.95
C VAL A 109 -62.17 8.20 -19.28
N ILE A 110 -63.25 8.99 -19.35
CA ILE A 110 -64.53 8.68 -18.73
C ILE A 110 -65.16 7.40 -19.34
N ARG A 111 -65.11 7.28 -20.67
CA ARG A 111 -65.58 6.08 -21.36
C ARG A 111 -64.82 4.81 -21.00
N SER A 112 -63.50 4.91 -20.89
CA SER A 112 -62.67 3.79 -20.48
C SER A 112 -62.96 3.35 -19.03
N VAL A 113 -63.12 4.30 -18.11
CA VAL A 113 -63.53 4.00 -16.71
C VAL A 113 -64.89 3.28 -16.67
N GLU A 114 -65.92 3.81 -17.37
CA GLU A 114 -67.23 3.18 -17.43
C GLU A 114 -67.24 1.78 -18.06
N LYS A 115 -66.32 1.59 -19.08
CA LYS A 115 -66.15 0.29 -19.74
C LYS A 115 -65.59 -0.74 -18.79
N ILE A 116 -64.53 -0.36 -18.05
CA ILE A 116 -63.89 -1.21 -17.04
C ILE A 116 -64.92 -1.57 -15.93
N GLU A 117 -65.62 -0.57 -15.38
CA GLU A 117 -66.61 -0.78 -14.36
C GLU A 117 -67.74 -1.70 -14.82
N LYS A 118 -68.19 -1.61 -16.09
CA LYS A 118 -69.21 -2.55 -16.67
C LYS A 118 -68.64 -3.98 -16.73
N ILE A 119 -67.35 -4.16 -17.09
CA ILE A 119 -66.74 -5.49 -17.10
C ILE A 119 -66.67 -6.06 -15.67
N LEU A 120 -66.27 -5.26 -14.68
CA LEU A 120 -66.17 -5.63 -13.28
C LEU A 120 -67.58 -5.94 -12.68
N ASN A 121 -68.58 -5.09 -12.93
CA ASN A 121 -69.94 -5.27 -12.44
C ASN A 121 -70.66 -6.47 -13.10
N SER A 122 -70.37 -6.80 -14.36
CA SER A 122 -70.84 -7.99 -15.02
C SER A 122 -70.29 -9.29 -14.44
N GLN A 123 -69.17 -9.23 -13.76
CA GLN A 123 -68.64 -10.38 -13.01
C GLN A 123 -69.26 -10.54 -11.64
N SER A 124 -69.40 -9.45 -10.86
CA SER A 124 -70.04 -9.51 -9.55
C SER A 124 -71.48 -10.00 -9.62
N SER A 125 -72.20 -9.73 -10.71
CA SER A 125 -73.59 -10.25 -10.94
C SER A 125 -73.59 -11.71 -11.38
N LYS A 126 -72.50 -12.27 -11.91
CA LYS A 126 -72.44 -13.71 -12.24
C LYS A 126 -72.02 -14.58 -11.06
N GLU A 127 -71.27 -14.05 -10.10
CA GLU A 127 -70.87 -14.77 -8.88
C GLU A 127 -72.03 -15.06 -7.93
N THR A 128 -73.13 -14.35 -8.07
CA THR A 128 -74.36 -14.59 -7.28
C THR A 128 -75.30 -15.66 -7.86
N SER A 129 -75.03 -16.21 -9.04
CA SER A 129 -75.98 -17.08 -9.72
C SER A 129 -75.55 -18.50 -10.12
N VAL A 130 -74.29 -18.91 -9.94
CA VAL A 130 -73.86 -20.29 -10.26
C VAL A 130 -72.68 -20.73 -9.41
N LEU A 131 -72.79 -21.82 -8.71
CA LEU A 131 -71.80 -22.62 -8.01
C LEU A 131 -70.89 -23.37 -9.00
N GLU A 132 -70.28 -22.67 -9.95
CA GLU A 132 -69.14 -23.17 -10.71
C GLU A 132 -68.00 -22.23 -10.50
N ALA A 133 -66.99 -22.72 -9.76
CA ALA A 133 -65.70 -22.06 -9.57
C ALA A 133 -65.18 -21.62 -10.96
N SER A 134 -65.22 -20.30 -11.22
CA SER A 134 -64.60 -19.73 -12.42
C SER A 134 -63.16 -20.16 -12.40
N SER A 135 -62.74 -20.90 -13.43
CA SER A 135 -61.35 -21.41 -13.45
C SER A 135 -60.37 -20.25 -13.37
N PRO A 136 -59.28 -20.34 -12.58
CA PRO A 136 -58.29 -19.27 -12.40
C PRO A 136 -57.76 -18.74 -13.72
N LEU A 137 -57.74 -19.58 -14.75
CA LEU A 137 -57.34 -19.23 -16.10
C LEU A 137 -58.29 -18.24 -16.77
N LEU A 138 -59.62 -18.41 -16.59
CA LEU A 138 -60.64 -17.51 -17.12
C LEU A 138 -60.54 -16.13 -16.44
N THR A 139 -60.30 -16.10 -15.15
CA THR A 139 -60.06 -14.88 -14.37
C THR A 139 -58.83 -14.16 -14.88
N GLY A 140 -57.72 -14.86 -15.20
CA GLY A 140 -56.49 -14.30 -15.77
C GLY A 140 -56.71 -13.62 -17.12
N GLN A 141 -57.50 -14.23 -18.03
CA GLN A 141 -57.83 -13.64 -19.34
C GLN A 141 -58.69 -12.37 -19.21
N ILE A 142 -59.61 -12.34 -18.27
CA ILE A 142 -60.45 -11.16 -18.01
C ILE A 142 -59.59 -10.02 -17.44
N LEU A 143 -58.71 -10.31 -16.51
CA LEU A 143 -57.77 -9.32 -15.95
C LEU A 143 -56.83 -8.75 -17.01
N GLU A 144 -56.34 -9.56 -17.95
CA GLU A 144 -55.52 -9.11 -19.09
C GLU A 144 -56.30 -8.14 -19.99
N ARG A 145 -57.59 -8.40 -20.24
CA ARG A 145 -58.46 -7.49 -20.99
C ARG A 145 -58.73 -6.18 -20.24
N ILE A 146 -58.95 -6.25 -18.92
CA ILE A 146 -59.14 -5.05 -18.07
C ILE A 146 -57.82 -4.23 -18.07
N ALA A 147 -56.67 -4.88 -17.97
CA ALA A 147 -55.37 -4.22 -17.98
C ALA A 147 -55.08 -3.49 -19.30
N THR A 148 -55.50 -4.07 -20.43
CA THR A 148 -55.36 -3.42 -21.74
C THR A 148 -56.16 -2.11 -21.80
N GLU A 149 -57.42 -2.15 -21.36
CA GLU A 149 -58.27 -0.96 -21.28
C GLU A 149 -57.77 0.06 -20.24
N PHE A 150 -57.21 -0.43 -19.13
CA PHE A 150 -56.59 0.39 -18.08
C PHE A 150 -55.33 1.09 -18.56
N ASN A 151 -54.52 0.44 -19.37
CA ASN A 151 -53.34 1.07 -19.95
C ASN A 151 -53.70 2.22 -20.89
N GLN A 152 -54.74 2.03 -21.72
CA GLN A 152 -55.32 3.12 -22.54
C GLN A 152 -55.85 4.26 -21.68
N LEU A 153 -56.50 3.91 -20.57
CA LEU A 153 -57.02 4.89 -19.59
C LEU A 153 -55.87 5.71 -18.99
N GLN A 154 -54.80 5.04 -18.53
CA GLN A 154 -53.61 5.74 -17.97
C GLN A 154 -52.96 6.66 -19.00
N PHE A 155 -52.77 6.20 -20.24
CA PHE A 155 -52.20 7.01 -21.30
C PHE A 155 -53.01 8.31 -21.49
N HIS A 156 -54.35 8.23 -21.57
CA HIS A 156 -55.19 9.40 -21.73
C HIS A 156 -55.25 10.27 -20.47
N ALA A 157 -55.21 9.67 -19.29
CA ALA A 157 -55.17 10.38 -18.01
C ALA A 157 -53.90 11.19 -17.83
N VAL A 158 -52.73 10.65 -18.22
CA VAL A 158 -51.43 11.36 -18.17
C VAL A 158 -51.46 12.57 -19.13
N GLN A 159 -52.00 12.40 -20.33
CA GLN A 159 -52.10 13.48 -21.30
C GLN A 159 -53.09 14.57 -20.89
N SER A 160 -54.06 14.25 -20.01
CA SER A 160 -55.10 15.17 -19.49
C SER A 160 -54.71 15.76 -18.13
N LYS A 161 -53.47 15.63 -17.69
CA LYS A 161 -53.00 16.12 -16.39
C LYS A 161 -53.22 17.61 -16.24
N GLY A 162 -53.82 18.04 -15.12
CA GLY A 162 -54.10 19.45 -14.82
C GLY A 162 -55.57 19.86 -15.11
N MET A 163 -56.40 18.97 -15.64
CA MET A 163 -57.81 19.26 -15.89
C MET A 163 -58.67 19.00 -14.64
N PRO A 164 -59.52 19.92 -14.18
CA PRO A 164 -60.29 19.79 -12.93
C PRO A 164 -61.30 18.63 -12.95
N LEU A 165 -61.79 18.20 -14.12
CA LEU A 165 -62.64 17.03 -14.28
C LEU A 165 -61.90 15.71 -14.03
N LEU A 166 -60.60 15.67 -14.33
CA LEU A 166 -59.76 14.50 -14.04
C LEU A 166 -59.70 14.22 -12.52
N ASP A 167 -59.65 15.28 -11.72
CA ASP A 167 -59.61 15.15 -10.25
C ASP A 167 -60.88 14.50 -9.68
N LYS A 168 -62.03 14.67 -10.34
CA LYS A 168 -63.30 13.97 -9.97
C LYS A 168 -63.26 12.49 -10.32
N VAL A 169 -62.55 12.10 -11.36
CA VAL A 169 -62.46 10.70 -11.83
C VAL A 169 -61.30 9.96 -11.15
N ARG A 170 -60.32 10.67 -10.62
CA ARG A 170 -59.11 10.12 -9.98
C ARG A 170 -59.40 9.10 -8.88
N PRO A 171 -60.38 9.29 -7.95
CA PRO A 171 -60.68 8.27 -6.93
C PRO A 171 -61.24 6.98 -7.54
N ARG A 172 -62.00 7.06 -8.66
CA ARG A 172 -62.54 5.87 -9.38
C ARG A 172 -61.37 5.11 -10.04
N ILE A 173 -60.42 5.83 -10.66
CA ILE A 173 -59.20 5.24 -11.25
C ILE A 173 -58.36 4.56 -10.14
N ALA A 174 -58.20 5.21 -8.99
CA ALA A 174 -57.50 4.64 -7.85
C ALA A 174 -58.16 3.36 -7.31
N GLY A 175 -59.51 3.35 -7.24
CA GLY A 175 -60.27 2.15 -6.86
C GLY A 175 -60.09 0.98 -7.83
N ILE A 176 -60.15 1.26 -9.13
CA ILE A 176 -59.85 0.24 -10.17
C ILE A 176 -58.43 -0.28 -10.05
N THR A 177 -57.47 0.61 -9.83
CA THR A 177 -56.04 0.22 -9.67
C THR A 177 -55.86 -0.70 -8.47
N ALA A 178 -56.42 -0.33 -7.31
CA ALA A 178 -56.32 -1.13 -6.09
C ALA A 178 -56.96 -2.53 -6.24
N MET A 179 -58.15 -2.59 -6.85
CA MET A 179 -58.83 -3.85 -7.09
C MET A 179 -58.08 -4.75 -8.09
N LEU A 180 -57.55 -4.16 -9.17
CA LEU A 180 -56.73 -4.87 -10.16
C LEU A 180 -55.47 -5.44 -9.52
N GLN A 181 -54.78 -4.64 -8.70
CA GLN A 181 -53.59 -5.10 -7.95
C GLN A 181 -53.95 -6.26 -7.02
N GLN A 182 -54.98 -6.13 -6.21
CA GLN A 182 -55.38 -7.16 -5.26
C GLN A 182 -55.77 -8.48 -5.98
N SER A 183 -56.51 -8.40 -7.09
CA SER A 183 -56.86 -9.56 -7.90
C SER A 183 -55.64 -10.22 -8.55
N LEU A 184 -54.66 -9.41 -9.03
CA LEU A 184 -53.41 -9.91 -9.61
C LEU A 184 -52.50 -10.54 -8.56
N GLU A 185 -52.46 -9.95 -7.37
CA GLU A 185 -51.70 -10.52 -6.22
C GLU A 185 -52.25 -11.90 -5.86
N GLY A 186 -53.59 -12.02 -5.71
CA GLY A 186 -54.24 -13.30 -5.42
C GLY A 186 -54.01 -14.34 -6.49
N LEU A 187 -54.08 -13.96 -7.77
CA LEU A 187 -53.90 -14.85 -8.89
C LEU A 187 -52.43 -15.30 -9.05
N LEU A 188 -51.50 -14.41 -8.78
CA LEU A 188 -50.07 -14.76 -8.81
C LEU A 188 -49.70 -15.73 -7.69
N LEU A 189 -50.23 -15.52 -6.49
CA LEU A 189 -50.09 -16.43 -5.36
C LEU A 189 -50.66 -17.82 -5.66
N GLU A 190 -51.88 -17.89 -6.21
CA GLU A 190 -52.51 -19.14 -6.61
C GLU A 190 -51.68 -19.85 -7.69
N GLY A 191 -51.21 -19.11 -8.71
CA GLY A 191 -50.38 -19.64 -9.78
C GLY A 191 -49.05 -20.22 -9.27
N LEU A 192 -48.41 -19.55 -8.30
CA LEU A 192 -47.18 -20.03 -7.65
C LEU A 192 -47.44 -21.28 -6.80
N GLN A 193 -48.51 -21.30 -6.01
CA GLN A 193 -48.87 -22.43 -5.14
C GLN A 193 -49.27 -23.67 -5.95
N THR A 194 -50.05 -23.47 -7.01
CA THR A 194 -50.51 -24.58 -7.90
C THR A 194 -49.48 -24.95 -8.97
N SER A 195 -48.34 -24.23 -9.04
CA SER A 195 -47.30 -24.41 -10.06
C SER A 195 -47.84 -24.33 -11.50
N ASN A 196 -48.84 -23.50 -11.74
CA ASN A 196 -49.50 -23.37 -13.04
C ASN A 196 -48.82 -22.28 -13.89
N VAL A 197 -48.07 -22.70 -14.90
CA VAL A 197 -47.30 -21.84 -15.82
C VAL A 197 -48.21 -20.85 -16.57
N ASP A 198 -49.42 -21.26 -16.97
CA ASP A 198 -50.28 -20.40 -17.75
C ASP A 198 -50.90 -19.28 -16.93
N ILE A 199 -51.31 -19.57 -15.68
CA ILE A 199 -51.79 -18.55 -14.75
C ILE A 199 -50.67 -17.52 -14.48
N ILE A 200 -49.47 -17.98 -14.18
CA ILE A 200 -48.29 -17.11 -13.92
C ILE A 200 -48.03 -16.24 -15.17
N ARG A 201 -48.07 -16.85 -16.37
CA ARG A 201 -47.84 -16.13 -17.63
C ARG A 201 -48.86 -15.01 -17.86
N HIS A 202 -50.16 -15.29 -17.72
CA HIS A 202 -51.19 -14.30 -17.87
C HIS A 202 -51.06 -13.18 -16.83
N CYS A 203 -50.77 -13.54 -15.59
CA CYS A 203 -50.58 -12.59 -14.52
C CYS A 203 -49.41 -11.66 -14.79
N LEU A 204 -48.23 -12.19 -15.16
CA LEU A 204 -47.04 -11.40 -15.49
C LEU A 204 -47.25 -10.52 -16.72
N ARG A 205 -47.97 -11.01 -17.77
CA ARG A 205 -48.32 -10.18 -18.92
C ARG A 205 -49.20 -9.00 -18.51
N THR A 206 -50.15 -9.25 -17.62
CA THR A 206 -51.04 -8.22 -17.11
C THR A 206 -50.27 -7.17 -16.31
N TYR A 207 -49.37 -7.56 -15.42
CA TYR A 207 -48.49 -6.63 -14.69
C TYR A 207 -47.61 -5.84 -15.65
N ALA A 208 -47.05 -6.46 -16.70
CA ALA A 208 -46.29 -5.76 -17.72
C ALA A 208 -47.13 -4.77 -18.51
N THR A 209 -48.39 -5.10 -18.82
CA THR A 209 -49.31 -4.22 -19.54
C THR A 209 -49.63 -2.95 -18.74
N ILE A 210 -49.79 -3.05 -17.42
CA ILE A 210 -50.06 -1.90 -16.55
C ILE A 210 -48.80 -1.19 -16.03
N ASP A 211 -47.62 -1.55 -16.53
CA ASP A 211 -46.30 -1.01 -16.13
C ASP A 211 -46.01 -1.13 -14.63
N LYS A 212 -46.43 -2.27 -14.04
CA LYS A 212 -46.30 -2.61 -12.62
C LYS A 212 -45.42 -3.85 -12.41
N THR A 213 -44.44 -4.05 -13.26
CA THR A 213 -43.51 -5.20 -13.20
C THR A 213 -42.77 -5.28 -11.86
N ARG A 214 -42.39 -4.12 -11.29
CA ARG A 214 -41.71 -4.06 -9.99
C ARG A 214 -42.57 -4.53 -8.82
N ASP A 215 -43.89 -4.28 -8.88
CA ASP A 215 -44.82 -4.71 -7.83
C ASP A 215 -44.93 -6.26 -7.83
N ALA A 216 -44.95 -6.88 -9.01
CA ALA A 216 -44.91 -8.33 -9.16
C ALA A 216 -43.58 -8.93 -8.65
N GLU A 217 -42.47 -8.29 -8.98
CA GLU A 217 -41.14 -8.72 -8.50
C GLU A 217 -41.04 -8.60 -6.98
N ALA A 218 -41.53 -7.51 -6.39
CA ALA A 218 -41.56 -7.32 -4.94
C ALA A 218 -42.48 -8.37 -4.24
N LEU A 219 -43.62 -8.67 -4.82
CA LEU A 219 -44.53 -9.71 -4.28
C LEU A 219 -43.88 -11.08 -4.27
N VAL A 220 -43.23 -11.47 -5.36
CA VAL A 220 -42.47 -12.73 -5.42
C VAL A 220 -41.36 -12.75 -4.36
N GLY A 221 -40.66 -11.64 -4.19
CA GLY A 221 -39.64 -11.50 -3.14
C GLY A 221 -40.21 -11.76 -1.74
N GLN A 222 -41.36 -11.15 -1.42
CA GLN A 222 -41.98 -11.27 -0.09
C GLN A 222 -42.60 -12.64 0.17
N VAL A 223 -43.24 -13.24 -0.82
CA VAL A 223 -44.06 -14.47 -0.63
C VAL A 223 -43.23 -15.73 -0.85
N LEU A 224 -42.37 -15.76 -1.86
CA LEU A 224 -41.58 -16.95 -2.21
C LEU A 224 -40.18 -16.93 -1.64
N VAL A 225 -39.51 -15.80 -1.75
CA VAL A 225 -38.07 -15.71 -1.40
C VAL A 225 -37.88 -15.51 0.09
N LYS A 226 -38.57 -14.54 0.68
CA LYS A 226 -38.37 -14.16 2.09
C LYS A 226 -38.58 -15.33 3.06
N PRO A 227 -39.63 -16.16 2.99
CA PRO A 227 -39.80 -17.27 3.91
C PRO A 227 -38.63 -18.28 3.84
N TYR A 228 -38.18 -18.59 2.62
CA TYR A 228 -37.06 -19.50 2.40
C TYR A 228 -35.74 -18.92 2.95
N VAL A 229 -35.46 -17.65 2.67
CA VAL A 229 -34.30 -16.95 3.19
C VAL A 229 -34.35 -16.90 4.72
N ASP A 230 -35.51 -16.66 5.30
CA ASP A 230 -35.71 -16.63 6.74
C ASP A 230 -35.51 -18.00 7.42
N GLU A 231 -35.74 -19.09 6.71
CA GLU A 231 -35.50 -20.46 7.17
C GLU A 231 -34.00 -20.84 7.03
N VAL A 232 -33.35 -20.46 5.94
CA VAL A 232 -31.97 -20.85 5.62
C VAL A 232 -30.96 -20.01 6.38
N ILE A 233 -31.19 -18.70 6.53
CA ILE A 233 -30.25 -17.80 7.21
C ILE A 233 -30.59 -17.80 8.71
N VAL A 234 -29.87 -18.64 9.46
CA VAL A 234 -29.97 -18.74 10.92
C VAL A 234 -28.56 -18.69 11.50
N GLU A 235 -28.26 -17.70 12.34
CA GLU A 235 -26.95 -17.46 12.93
C GLU A 235 -26.41 -18.69 13.70
N GLN A 236 -27.24 -19.33 14.47
CA GLN A 236 -26.87 -20.52 15.25
C GLN A 236 -26.38 -21.69 14.38
N ILE A 237 -26.96 -21.86 13.18
CA ILE A 237 -26.57 -22.94 12.26
C ILE A 237 -25.22 -22.59 11.61
N VAL A 238 -25.02 -21.32 11.27
CA VAL A 238 -23.78 -20.84 10.64
C VAL A 238 -22.59 -20.88 11.60
N GLU A 239 -22.82 -20.62 12.89
CA GLU A 239 -21.75 -20.60 13.90
C GLU A 239 -21.44 -22.00 14.49
N SER A 240 -22.36 -22.96 14.39
CA SER A 240 -22.18 -24.31 14.94
C SER A 240 -21.25 -25.19 14.09
N ASP A 241 -21.08 -24.89 12.80
CA ASP A 241 -20.23 -25.66 11.88
C ASP A 241 -19.17 -24.74 11.25
N PRO A 242 -17.89 -25.15 11.20
CA PRO A 242 -16.85 -24.40 10.52
C PRO A 242 -17.20 -24.08 9.04
N ASN A 243 -17.93 -24.98 8.37
CA ASN A 243 -18.39 -24.78 6.99
C ASN A 243 -19.85 -24.26 6.92
N GLY A 244 -20.45 -23.87 8.03
CA GLY A 244 -21.84 -23.48 8.12
C GLY A 244 -22.21 -22.34 7.15
N LEU A 245 -21.32 -21.39 6.96
CA LEU A 245 -21.49 -20.29 6.03
C LEU A 245 -21.53 -20.78 4.56
N GLN A 246 -20.66 -21.68 4.17
CA GLN A 246 -20.64 -22.25 2.83
C GLN A 246 -21.92 -23.06 2.57
N ILE A 247 -22.32 -23.92 3.51
CA ILE A 247 -23.54 -24.72 3.42
C ILE A 247 -24.79 -23.83 3.28
N MET A 248 -24.84 -22.73 4.03
CA MET A 248 -25.91 -21.75 3.93
C MET A 248 -25.97 -21.13 2.52
N TYR A 249 -24.83 -20.71 1.97
CA TYR A 249 -24.76 -20.15 0.63
C TYR A 249 -25.10 -21.16 -0.45
N ASP A 250 -24.69 -22.40 -0.32
CA ASP A 250 -25.04 -23.47 -1.26
C ASP A 250 -26.57 -23.70 -1.29
N LYS A 251 -27.25 -23.70 -0.14
CA LYS A 251 -28.71 -23.77 -0.07
C LYS A 251 -29.38 -22.55 -0.73
N LEU A 252 -28.83 -21.34 -0.54
CA LEU A 252 -29.37 -20.15 -1.21
C LEU A 252 -29.17 -20.21 -2.74
N LEU A 253 -28.08 -20.80 -3.21
CA LEU A 253 -27.88 -21.04 -4.65
C LEU A 253 -28.80 -22.10 -5.22
N GLU A 254 -29.14 -23.15 -4.46
CA GLU A 254 -30.08 -24.19 -4.84
C GLU A 254 -31.54 -23.65 -4.97
N PHE A 255 -31.85 -22.56 -4.30
CA PHE A 255 -33.16 -21.91 -4.42
C PHE A 255 -33.51 -21.55 -5.87
N VAL A 256 -32.54 -21.04 -6.62
CA VAL A 256 -32.75 -20.53 -7.98
C VAL A 256 -33.21 -21.63 -8.97
N PRO A 257 -32.52 -22.79 -9.11
CA PRO A 257 -32.95 -23.84 -10.01
C PRO A 257 -34.21 -24.56 -9.56
N HIS A 258 -34.49 -24.59 -8.25
CA HIS A 258 -35.66 -25.32 -7.73
C HIS A 258 -36.94 -24.45 -7.67
N HIS A 259 -36.87 -23.29 -7.03
CA HIS A 259 -38.02 -22.46 -6.76
C HIS A 259 -38.29 -21.38 -7.83
N CYS A 260 -37.24 -20.86 -8.50
CA CYS A 260 -37.40 -19.86 -9.55
C CYS A 260 -37.56 -20.47 -10.95
N ARG A 261 -37.58 -21.80 -11.08
CA ARG A 261 -37.65 -22.48 -12.38
C ARG A 261 -38.84 -22.02 -13.22
N LEU A 262 -40.07 -22.03 -12.65
CA LEU A 262 -41.29 -21.64 -13.33
C LEU A 262 -41.25 -20.17 -13.78
N LEU A 263 -40.77 -19.28 -12.92
CA LEU A 263 -40.64 -17.86 -13.24
C LEU A 263 -39.65 -17.64 -14.40
N ARG A 264 -38.55 -18.37 -14.39
CA ARG A 264 -37.52 -18.29 -15.46
C ARG A 264 -38.04 -18.87 -16.78
N GLU A 265 -38.84 -19.91 -16.72
CA GLU A 265 -39.49 -20.50 -17.92
C GLU A 265 -40.43 -19.50 -18.57
N VAL A 266 -41.28 -18.81 -17.79
CA VAL A 266 -42.24 -17.81 -18.28
C VAL A 266 -41.54 -16.55 -18.79
N THR A 267 -40.44 -16.10 -18.17
CA THR A 267 -39.74 -14.86 -18.53
C THR A 267 -38.62 -15.01 -19.53
N GLY A 268 -38.37 -16.24 -20.01
CA GLY A 268 -37.35 -16.52 -21.03
C GLY A 268 -35.92 -16.61 -20.49
N GLY A 269 -35.75 -16.70 -19.18
CA GLY A 269 -34.44 -16.90 -18.52
C GLY A 269 -33.94 -18.35 -18.54
N ALA A 270 -34.76 -19.32 -19.00
CA ALA A 270 -34.35 -20.71 -19.18
C ALA A 270 -33.90 -20.95 -20.62
N ILE A 271 -32.85 -21.75 -20.78
CA ILE A 271 -32.16 -22.02 -22.07
C ILE A 271 -33.07 -22.69 -23.13
N SER A 272 -34.28 -23.15 -22.74
CA SER A 272 -35.14 -23.98 -23.60
C SER A 272 -36.54 -23.38 -23.84
N SER A 273 -36.80 -22.11 -23.56
CA SER A 273 -38.13 -21.54 -23.85
C SER A 273 -38.24 -21.19 -25.34
N GLU A 274 -39.30 -21.73 -25.98
CA GLU A 274 -39.70 -21.33 -27.33
C GLU A 274 -39.82 -19.81 -27.40
N LYS A 275 -39.06 -19.17 -28.28
CA LYS A 275 -38.86 -17.70 -28.40
C LYS A 275 -40.17 -16.90 -28.59
N GLY A 276 -41.31 -17.54 -28.75
CA GLY A 276 -42.63 -16.88 -29.03
C GLY A 276 -43.51 -16.61 -27.81
N ASN A 277 -43.22 -17.18 -26.65
CA ASN A 277 -44.17 -17.19 -25.52
C ASN A 277 -43.66 -16.60 -24.21
N SER A 278 -42.44 -16.01 -24.23
CA SER A 278 -41.86 -15.39 -23.05
C SER A 278 -42.42 -13.99 -22.76
N VAL A 279 -42.54 -13.66 -21.48
CA VAL A 279 -42.97 -12.32 -21.02
C VAL A 279 -41.71 -11.51 -20.70
N PRO A 280 -41.34 -10.49 -21.51
CA PRO A 280 -40.15 -9.70 -21.29
C PRO A 280 -40.35 -8.68 -20.17
N GLY A 281 -39.26 -8.13 -19.65
CA GLY A 281 -39.28 -7.00 -18.72
C GLY A 281 -39.08 -7.38 -17.24
N TYR A 282 -38.92 -8.65 -16.92
CA TYR A 282 -38.67 -9.14 -15.55
C TYR A 282 -37.26 -9.64 -15.35
N ASP A 283 -36.76 -9.40 -14.17
CA ASP A 283 -35.48 -9.98 -13.69
C ASP A 283 -35.63 -10.35 -12.20
N PHE A 284 -36.31 -11.45 -11.93
CA PHE A 284 -36.63 -11.91 -10.57
C PHE A 284 -35.36 -12.19 -9.73
N LEU A 285 -34.27 -12.63 -10.36
CA LEU A 285 -33.04 -12.88 -9.63
C LEU A 285 -32.46 -11.56 -9.08
N VAL A 286 -32.50 -10.50 -9.89
CA VAL A 286 -31.94 -9.19 -9.52
C VAL A 286 -32.90 -8.43 -8.57
N ASN A 287 -34.22 -8.44 -8.84
CA ASN A 287 -35.15 -7.55 -8.17
C ASN A 287 -35.93 -8.22 -7.02
N SER A 288 -35.97 -9.57 -6.98
CA SER A 288 -36.70 -10.31 -5.95
C SER A 288 -35.77 -11.12 -5.06
N VAL A 289 -34.91 -11.95 -5.64
CA VAL A 289 -34.06 -12.90 -4.89
C VAL A 289 -32.91 -12.18 -4.19
N TRP A 290 -32.14 -11.43 -4.94
CA TRP A 290 -30.96 -10.76 -4.41
C TRP A 290 -31.24 -9.79 -3.25
N PRO A 291 -32.26 -8.89 -3.34
CA PRO A 291 -32.57 -7.96 -2.25
C PRO A 291 -32.96 -8.67 -0.95
N GLU A 292 -33.74 -9.77 -1.04
CA GLU A 292 -34.15 -10.51 0.14
C GLU A 292 -33.00 -11.30 0.77
N ILE A 293 -32.08 -11.86 -0.03
CA ILE A 293 -30.87 -12.48 0.49
C ILE A 293 -30.03 -11.45 1.25
N VAL A 294 -29.76 -10.29 0.63
CA VAL A 294 -28.99 -9.22 1.28
C VAL A 294 -29.66 -8.75 2.56
N ARG A 295 -30.98 -8.53 2.54
CA ARG A 295 -31.75 -8.19 3.75
C ARG A 295 -31.55 -9.24 4.85
N GLY A 296 -31.71 -10.51 4.51
CA GLY A 296 -31.54 -11.60 5.47
C GLY A 296 -30.13 -11.66 6.06
N LEU A 297 -29.09 -11.49 5.23
CA LEU A 297 -27.70 -11.44 5.68
C LEU A 297 -27.43 -10.24 6.59
N GLU A 298 -27.95 -9.06 6.25
CA GLU A 298 -27.75 -7.83 7.03
C GLU A 298 -28.49 -7.85 8.37
N GLU A 299 -29.70 -8.40 8.41
CA GLU A 299 -30.54 -8.44 9.62
C GLU A 299 -30.17 -9.58 10.58
N LYS A 300 -29.86 -10.77 10.04
CA LYS A 300 -29.67 -11.98 10.84
C LYS A 300 -28.22 -12.36 11.10
N LEU A 301 -27.28 -11.86 10.29
CA LEU A 301 -25.86 -12.17 10.40
C LEU A 301 -24.99 -10.90 10.47
N PRO A 302 -25.21 -10.01 11.45
CA PRO A 302 -24.39 -8.80 11.59
C PRO A 302 -22.92 -9.14 11.88
N SER A 303 -22.66 -10.30 12.52
CA SER A 303 -21.31 -10.83 12.80
C SER A 303 -20.53 -11.16 11.53
N LEU A 304 -21.18 -11.36 10.38
CA LEU A 304 -20.58 -11.65 9.09
C LEU A 304 -19.63 -10.52 8.64
N PHE A 305 -20.05 -9.27 8.84
CA PHE A 305 -19.37 -8.08 8.36
C PHE A 305 -18.38 -7.46 9.37
N ASN A 306 -18.19 -8.09 10.54
CA ASN A 306 -17.36 -7.55 11.61
C ASN A 306 -15.85 -7.77 11.31
N PRO A 307 -15.05 -6.71 11.13
CA PRO A 307 -13.62 -6.82 10.88
C PRO A 307 -12.77 -7.05 12.13
N GLY A 308 -13.38 -7.23 13.32
CA GLY A 308 -12.66 -7.33 14.60
C GLY A 308 -11.68 -8.50 14.67
N ASN A 309 -12.00 -9.63 14.04
CA ASN A 309 -11.06 -10.72 13.80
C ASN A 309 -10.72 -10.74 12.30
N PRO A 310 -9.52 -10.30 11.91
CA PRO A 310 -9.17 -10.17 10.50
C PRO A 310 -9.05 -11.50 9.75
N ASP A 311 -8.69 -12.61 10.43
CA ASP A 311 -8.59 -13.93 9.80
C ASP A 311 -9.99 -14.48 9.47
N ALA A 312 -10.89 -14.48 10.44
CA ALA A 312 -12.28 -14.87 10.24
C ALA A 312 -13.00 -13.95 9.22
N PHE A 313 -12.69 -12.65 9.23
CA PHE A 313 -13.24 -11.71 8.26
C PHE A 313 -12.78 -12.04 6.83
N HIS A 314 -11.50 -12.35 6.65
CA HIS A 314 -10.95 -12.73 5.35
C HIS A 314 -11.64 -13.97 4.79
N GLU A 315 -11.80 -15.02 5.60
CA GLU A 315 -12.47 -16.27 5.23
C GLU A 315 -13.93 -16.01 4.88
N LYS A 316 -14.68 -15.32 5.74
CA LYS A 316 -16.09 -14.95 5.51
C LYS A 316 -16.25 -14.13 4.24
N TYR A 317 -15.37 -13.16 4.01
CA TYR A 317 -15.37 -12.33 2.79
C TYR A 317 -15.13 -13.17 1.53
N THR A 318 -14.15 -14.06 1.56
CA THR A 318 -13.80 -14.90 0.41
C THR A 318 -14.96 -15.82 0.02
N VAL A 319 -15.51 -16.54 1.00
CA VAL A 319 -16.68 -17.42 0.82
C VAL A 319 -17.90 -16.62 0.29
N SER A 320 -18.12 -15.42 0.83
CA SER A 320 -19.22 -14.56 0.37
C SER A 320 -19.02 -14.05 -1.06
N MET A 321 -17.79 -13.75 -1.46
CA MET A 321 -17.51 -13.33 -2.85
C MET A 321 -17.58 -14.50 -3.82
N ASP A 322 -17.28 -15.71 -3.40
CA ASP A 322 -17.49 -16.92 -4.20
C ASP A 322 -18.99 -17.18 -4.41
N PHE A 323 -19.78 -17.02 -3.37
CA PHE A 323 -21.25 -17.04 -3.49
C PHE A 323 -21.77 -15.99 -4.48
N VAL A 324 -21.29 -14.73 -4.38
CA VAL A 324 -21.69 -13.67 -5.33
C VAL A 324 -21.35 -14.05 -6.76
N ARG A 325 -20.15 -14.60 -7.01
CA ARG A 325 -19.73 -15.07 -8.34
C ARG A 325 -20.61 -16.21 -8.86
N ALA A 326 -20.94 -17.17 -8.03
CA ALA A 326 -21.84 -18.27 -8.37
C ALA A 326 -23.26 -17.76 -8.67
N PHE A 327 -23.76 -16.80 -7.88
CA PHE A 327 -25.05 -16.16 -8.13
C PHE A 327 -25.06 -15.37 -9.44
N GLU A 328 -24.01 -14.63 -9.75
CA GLU A 328 -23.86 -13.93 -11.03
C GLU A 328 -23.88 -14.89 -12.22
N GLN A 329 -23.30 -16.08 -12.10
CA GLN A 329 -23.36 -17.12 -13.14
C GLN A 329 -24.79 -17.61 -13.37
N GLN A 330 -25.58 -17.71 -12.28
CA GLN A 330 -26.99 -18.12 -12.40
C GLN A 330 -27.87 -17.06 -13.10
N CYS A 331 -27.45 -15.79 -13.15
CA CYS A 331 -28.17 -14.75 -13.90
C CYS A 331 -28.22 -15.01 -15.43
N GLY A 332 -27.35 -15.84 -15.97
CA GLY A 332 -27.41 -16.38 -17.33
C GLY A 332 -27.07 -15.39 -18.45
N THR A 333 -27.24 -14.08 -18.26
CA THR A 333 -26.93 -13.05 -19.26
C THR A 333 -26.06 -11.94 -18.71
N GLN A 334 -25.17 -11.41 -19.51
CA GLN A 334 -24.33 -10.28 -19.12
C GLN A 334 -25.14 -9.01 -18.80
N ALA A 335 -26.31 -8.84 -19.41
CA ALA A 335 -27.21 -7.73 -19.15
C ALA A 335 -27.82 -7.84 -17.74
N SER A 336 -28.22 -9.04 -17.31
CA SER A 336 -28.74 -9.30 -15.95
C SER A 336 -27.65 -9.08 -14.90
N VAL A 337 -26.43 -9.55 -15.14
CA VAL A 337 -25.27 -9.30 -14.24
C VAL A 337 -24.98 -7.80 -14.10
N ARG A 338 -25.06 -7.02 -15.18
CA ARG A 338 -24.89 -5.56 -15.08
C ARG A 338 -25.98 -4.90 -14.26
N ARG A 339 -27.26 -5.35 -14.40
CA ARG A 339 -28.37 -4.86 -13.57
C ARG A 339 -28.19 -5.25 -12.11
N LEU A 340 -27.75 -6.48 -11.83
CA LEU A 340 -27.44 -6.95 -10.49
C LEU A 340 -26.40 -6.06 -9.81
N ARG A 341 -25.28 -5.80 -10.50
CA ARG A 341 -24.19 -4.95 -9.98
C ARG A 341 -24.60 -3.49 -9.80
N ALA A 342 -25.57 -3.01 -10.59
CA ALA A 342 -26.14 -1.67 -10.45
C ALA A 342 -27.27 -1.59 -9.40
N HIS A 343 -27.71 -2.71 -8.86
CA HIS A 343 -28.83 -2.74 -7.90
C HIS A 343 -28.41 -2.16 -6.54
N PRO A 344 -29.26 -1.34 -5.87
CA PRO A 344 -28.93 -0.74 -4.57
C PRO A 344 -28.53 -1.76 -3.49
N ALA A 345 -29.21 -2.94 -3.44
CA ALA A 345 -28.86 -4.00 -2.50
C ALA A 345 -27.46 -4.57 -2.73
N TYR A 346 -26.97 -4.62 -3.99
CA TYR A 346 -25.60 -5.06 -4.29
C TYR A 346 -24.58 -4.07 -3.73
N HIS A 347 -24.86 -2.79 -3.87
CA HIS A 347 -24.02 -1.74 -3.29
C HIS A 347 -24.07 -1.74 -1.75
N SER A 348 -25.27 -1.95 -1.16
CA SER A 348 -25.42 -2.11 0.29
C SER A 348 -24.56 -3.25 0.81
N PHE A 349 -24.70 -4.42 0.23
CA PHE A 349 -23.90 -5.61 0.58
C PHE A 349 -22.39 -5.36 0.45
N SER A 350 -21.98 -4.78 -0.67
CA SER A 350 -20.54 -4.49 -0.92
C SER A 350 -19.97 -3.47 0.07
N ASN A 351 -20.75 -2.46 0.43
CA ASN A 351 -20.33 -1.39 1.35
C ASN A 351 -20.31 -1.82 2.82
N LYS A 352 -21.10 -2.85 3.20
CA LYS A 352 -21.09 -3.43 4.54
C LYS A 352 -19.74 -4.07 4.89
N TRP A 353 -19.04 -4.59 3.89
CA TRP A 353 -17.68 -5.08 4.06
C TRP A 353 -16.74 -3.91 4.27
N ASN A 354 -16.38 -3.65 5.51
CA ASN A 354 -15.51 -2.53 5.85
C ASN A 354 -14.03 -2.87 5.55
N LEU A 355 -13.72 -3.06 4.27
CA LEU A 355 -12.39 -3.37 3.77
C LEU A 355 -11.30 -2.36 4.18
N PRO A 356 -11.59 -1.04 4.28
CA PRO A 356 -10.62 -0.09 4.81
C PRO A 356 -10.21 -0.38 6.24
N VAL A 357 -11.13 -0.78 7.12
CA VAL A 357 -10.83 -1.13 8.51
C VAL A 357 -10.07 -2.45 8.58
N TYR A 358 -10.47 -3.47 7.82
CA TYR A 358 -9.70 -4.71 7.69
C TYR A 358 -8.25 -4.43 7.29
N PHE A 359 -8.05 -3.61 6.25
CA PHE A 359 -6.70 -3.23 5.83
C PHE A 359 -5.93 -2.50 6.92
N GLN A 360 -6.58 -1.59 7.65
CA GLN A 360 -5.93 -0.87 8.74
C GLN A 360 -5.48 -1.78 9.89
N ILE A 361 -6.29 -2.79 10.23
CA ILE A 361 -5.92 -3.78 11.26
C ILE A 361 -4.69 -4.55 10.80
N ARG A 362 -4.71 -5.09 9.57
CA ARG A 362 -3.58 -5.81 8.98
C ARG A 362 -2.33 -4.93 8.84
N PHE A 363 -2.52 -3.70 8.41
CA PHE A 363 -1.44 -2.72 8.33
C PHE A 363 -0.78 -2.47 9.70
N ARG A 364 -1.58 -2.25 10.74
CA ARG A 364 -1.05 -2.04 12.10
C ARG A 364 -0.32 -3.26 12.63
N GLU A 365 -0.82 -4.44 12.36
CA GLU A 365 -0.19 -5.70 12.74
C GLU A 365 1.18 -5.86 12.07
N ILE A 366 1.25 -5.67 10.76
CA ILE A 366 2.50 -5.79 9.99
C ILE A 366 3.46 -4.65 10.33
N ALA A 367 3.01 -3.40 10.26
CA ALA A 367 3.84 -2.24 10.53
C ALA A 367 4.32 -2.19 11.98
N GLY A 368 3.45 -2.54 12.93
CA GLY A 368 3.81 -2.62 14.35
C GLY A 368 4.85 -3.70 14.63
N SER A 369 4.70 -4.88 14.05
CA SER A 369 5.68 -5.98 14.15
C SER A 369 7.02 -5.61 13.52
N LEU A 370 6.99 -4.93 12.37
CA LEU A 370 8.18 -4.46 11.67
C LEU A 370 8.89 -3.37 12.48
N GLU A 371 8.18 -2.32 12.90
CA GLU A 371 8.78 -1.21 13.68
C GLU A 371 9.31 -1.70 15.03
N ALA A 372 8.63 -2.63 15.70
CA ALA A 372 9.15 -3.25 16.90
C ALA A 372 10.50 -3.93 16.66
N ALA A 373 10.66 -4.66 15.56
CA ALA A 373 11.92 -5.32 15.21
C ALA A 373 13.01 -4.32 14.79
N LEU A 374 12.65 -3.24 14.07
CA LEU A 374 13.60 -2.20 13.66
C LEU A 374 14.09 -1.34 14.84
N THR A 375 13.25 -1.18 15.88
CA THR A 375 13.57 -0.37 17.08
C THR A 375 14.17 -1.17 18.22
N ALA A 376 13.95 -2.49 18.30
CA ALA A 376 14.47 -3.36 19.35
C ALA A 376 16.01 -3.48 19.34
N GLY A 377 16.65 -3.03 18.27
CA GLY A 377 18.07 -3.17 18.09
C GLY A 377 18.42 -4.25 17.06
N LEU A 378 19.72 -4.52 16.91
CA LEU A 378 20.25 -5.51 15.97
C LEU A 378 20.27 -6.91 16.65
N GLU A 379 19.09 -7.43 16.99
CA GLU A 379 18.94 -8.77 17.54
C GLU A 379 19.11 -9.84 16.44
N ASP A 380 19.61 -10.99 16.83
CA ASP A 380 19.77 -12.13 15.94
C ASP A 380 18.41 -12.70 15.52
N ALA A 381 18.34 -13.17 14.28
CA ALA A 381 17.15 -13.84 13.76
C ALA A 381 16.87 -15.16 14.48
N PRO A 382 15.61 -15.65 14.49
CA PRO A 382 15.26 -16.94 15.04
C PRO A 382 16.03 -18.09 14.40
N ALA A 383 16.32 -19.16 15.16
CA ALA A 383 16.96 -20.35 14.66
C ALA A 383 16.20 -20.95 13.47
N GLY A 384 16.89 -21.18 12.35
CA GLY A 384 16.29 -21.67 11.10
C GLY A 384 15.89 -20.57 10.10
N SER A 385 16.06 -19.28 10.44
CA SER A 385 15.89 -18.19 9.49
C SER A 385 17.01 -18.18 8.45
N SER A 386 16.67 -17.79 7.22
CA SER A 386 17.66 -17.52 6.17
C SER A 386 18.39 -16.18 6.37
N PHE A 387 17.89 -15.32 7.26
CA PHE A 387 18.47 -14.03 7.61
C PHE A 387 19.26 -14.10 8.91
N CYS A 388 20.21 -13.21 9.07
CA CYS A 388 21.03 -13.12 10.28
C CYS A 388 20.35 -12.28 11.37
N LEU A 389 19.67 -11.20 11.00
CA LEU A 389 19.04 -10.24 11.90
C LEU A 389 17.54 -10.39 11.95
N LEU A 390 16.96 -10.17 13.14
CA LEU A 390 15.52 -10.18 13.36
C LEU A 390 14.80 -9.11 12.50
N ALA A 391 15.39 -7.94 12.36
CA ALA A 391 14.86 -6.86 11.54
C ALA A 391 14.69 -7.28 10.07
N SER A 392 15.69 -7.93 9.48
CA SER A 392 15.65 -8.43 8.11
C SER A 392 14.66 -9.58 7.94
N HIS A 393 14.65 -10.52 8.89
CA HIS A 393 13.69 -11.62 8.93
C HIS A 393 12.24 -11.10 9.00
N ARG A 394 11.97 -10.11 9.85
CA ARG A 394 10.63 -9.50 9.96
C ARG A 394 10.24 -8.71 8.72
N THR A 395 11.21 -8.04 8.10
CA THR A 395 10.97 -7.36 6.81
C THR A 395 10.50 -8.36 5.75
N TRP A 396 11.24 -9.46 5.58
CA TRP A 396 10.89 -10.50 4.62
C TRP A 396 9.55 -11.18 4.95
N SER A 397 9.33 -11.57 6.19
CA SER A 397 8.07 -12.20 6.62
C SER A 397 6.88 -11.26 6.47
N SER A 398 7.08 -9.95 6.65
CA SER A 398 6.06 -8.93 6.41
C SER A 398 5.70 -8.81 4.92
N LEU A 399 6.71 -8.86 4.03
CA LEU A 399 6.51 -8.86 2.58
C LEU A 399 5.73 -10.10 2.12
N GLN A 400 6.12 -11.29 2.58
CA GLN A 400 5.42 -12.53 2.27
C GLN A 400 3.99 -12.53 2.80
N ARG A 401 3.77 -12.03 4.02
CA ARG A 401 2.44 -11.96 4.64
C ARG A 401 1.49 -11.05 3.89
N CYS A 402 1.98 -9.94 3.33
CA CYS A 402 1.15 -9.05 2.50
C CYS A 402 0.49 -9.78 1.33
N TRP A 403 1.13 -10.82 0.80
CA TRP A 403 0.69 -11.57 -0.37
C TRP A 403 0.31 -13.02 -0.06
N SER A 404 0.21 -13.40 1.22
CA SER A 404 -0.28 -14.71 1.60
C SER A 404 -1.76 -14.87 1.23
N ASP A 405 -2.19 -16.11 0.96
CA ASP A 405 -3.58 -16.40 0.60
C ASP A 405 -4.56 -16.12 1.75
N GLU A 406 -4.06 -16.13 2.99
CA GLU A 406 -4.83 -15.82 4.20
C GLU A 406 -5.10 -14.32 4.42
N MET A 407 -4.40 -13.46 3.68
CA MET A 407 -4.52 -12.00 3.83
C MET A 407 -4.91 -11.31 2.53
N PHE A 408 -4.51 -11.86 1.39
CA PHE A 408 -4.70 -11.22 0.11
C PHE A 408 -6.18 -11.14 -0.29
N LEU A 409 -6.63 -9.92 -0.57
CA LEU A 409 -7.93 -9.65 -1.19
C LEU A 409 -7.73 -8.87 -2.48
N PRO A 410 -8.28 -9.34 -3.61
CA PRO A 410 -8.10 -8.69 -4.93
C PRO A 410 -8.42 -7.20 -4.95
N VAL A 411 -9.47 -6.80 -4.24
CA VAL A 411 -9.91 -5.40 -4.13
C VAL A 411 -8.87 -4.51 -3.42
N LEU A 412 -8.07 -5.08 -2.52
CA LEU A 412 -7.04 -4.38 -1.73
C LEU A 412 -5.64 -4.47 -2.34
N ALA A 413 -5.46 -5.11 -3.49
CA ALA A 413 -4.15 -5.31 -4.12
C ALA A 413 -3.34 -4.01 -4.26
N HIS A 414 -3.97 -2.90 -4.64
CA HIS A 414 -3.32 -1.60 -4.76
C HIS A 414 -2.78 -1.06 -3.43
N ARG A 415 -3.46 -1.36 -2.31
CA ARG A 415 -3.01 -0.97 -0.96
C ARG A 415 -1.91 -1.89 -0.46
N LEU A 416 -2.00 -3.18 -0.74
CA LEU A 416 -0.98 -4.17 -0.41
C LEU A 416 0.32 -3.92 -1.19
N TRP A 417 0.20 -3.56 -2.46
CA TRP A 417 1.35 -3.13 -3.26
C TRP A 417 2.04 -1.89 -2.66
N ARG A 418 1.25 -0.88 -2.32
CA ARG A 418 1.78 0.31 -1.64
C ARG A 418 2.47 -0.04 -0.32
N LEU A 419 1.89 -0.94 0.48
CA LEU A 419 2.48 -1.40 1.72
C LEU A 419 3.80 -2.13 1.48
N THR A 420 3.89 -2.98 0.45
CA THR A 420 5.13 -3.63 0.03
C THR A 420 6.24 -2.62 -0.24
N LEU A 421 5.95 -1.57 -1.02
CA LEU A 421 6.91 -0.49 -1.29
C LEU A 421 7.29 0.28 -0.02
N GLN A 422 6.34 0.52 0.87
CA GLN A 422 6.60 1.20 2.15
C GLN A 422 7.49 0.36 3.08
N ILE A 423 7.31 -0.95 3.14
CA ILE A 423 8.16 -1.87 3.91
C ILE A 423 9.59 -1.81 3.39
N LEU A 424 9.79 -1.92 2.07
CA LEU A 424 11.13 -1.84 1.45
C LEU A 424 11.80 -0.49 1.68
N ALA A 425 11.04 0.60 1.50
CA ALA A 425 11.54 1.95 1.76
C ALA A 425 11.91 2.16 3.23
N ARG A 426 11.08 1.68 4.17
CA ARG A 426 11.38 1.78 5.60
C ARG A 426 12.62 0.98 6.00
N TYR A 427 12.80 -0.20 5.41
CA TYR A 427 14.01 -0.99 5.63
C TYR A 427 15.26 -0.30 5.05
N SER A 428 15.16 0.32 3.87
CA SER A 428 16.25 1.11 3.29
C SER A 428 16.63 2.30 4.19
N VAL A 429 15.64 3.00 4.74
CA VAL A 429 15.86 4.08 5.73
C VAL A 429 16.54 3.54 6.98
N PHE A 430 16.08 2.41 7.51
CA PHE A 430 16.72 1.75 8.67
C PHE A 430 18.19 1.44 8.41
N VAL A 431 18.51 0.85 7.27
CA VAL A 431 19.90 0.57 6.89
C VAL A 431 20.73 1.87 6.80
N SER A 432 20.13 2.94 6.26
CA SER A 432 20.79 4.26 6.20
C SER A 432 20.99 4.88 7.59
N GLU A 433 20.05 4.71 8.50
CA GLU A 433 20.18 5.14 9.90
C GLU A 433 21.30 4.38 10.63
N LEU A 434 21.50 3.09 10.31
CA LEU A 434 22.59 2.30 10.87
C LEU A 434 23.96 2.82 10.45
N LEU A 435 24.09 3.38 9.25
CA LEU A 435 25.33 3.99 8.77
C LEU A 435 25.75 5.22 9.62
N LEU A 436 24.81 5.87 10.27
CA LEU A 436 25.09 7.05 11.11
C LEU A 436 25.50 6.69 12.55
N ARG A 437 25.29 5.45 12.98
CA ARG A 437 25.61 5.03 14.36
C ARG A 437 27.11 4.79 14.53
N PRO A 438 27.72 5.15 15.67
CA PRO A 438 29.14 4.88 15.93
C PRO A 438 29.43 3.38 16.07
N ILE A 439 30.59 2.93 15.60
CA ILE A 439 31.04 1.54 15.78
C ILE A 439 31.59 1.37 17.20
N SER A 440 31.17 0.33 17.91
CA SER A 440 31.75 -0.05 19.19
C SER A 440 33.03 -0.82 18.97
N ASN A 441 34.18 -0.19 19.23
CA ASN A 441 35.47 -0.87 19.23
C ASN A 441 35.56 -1.83 20.45
N GLU A 442 35.18 -3.07 20.27
CA GLU A 442 35.34 -4.10 21.31
C GLU A 442 36.79 -4.38 21.65
N SER A 443 37.71 -4.14 20.71
CA SER A 443 39.15 -4.31 20.88
C SER A 443 39.78 -3.37 21.92
N ALA A 444 39.11 -2.29 22.34
CA ALA A 444 39.61 -1.35 23.34
C ALA A 444 39.38 -1.80 24.79
N LYS A 445 38.56 -2.82 25.03
CA LYS A 445 38.24 -3.31 26.38
C LYS A 445 39.27 -4.28 26.95
N ASP A 446 40.03 -4.97 26.10
CA ASP A 446 41.07 -5.92 26.56
C ASP A 446 42.39 -5.24 26.98
N MET A 447 42.61 -3.96 26.63
CA MET A 447 43.84 -3.24 27.00
C MET A 447 43.76 -2.44 28.31
N LYS A 448 42.62 -2.39 29.02
CA LYS A 448 42.53 -1.70 30.31
C LYS A 448 41.98 -2.61 31.41
N LYS A 449 42.82 -3.52 31.91
CA LYS A 449 42.71 -4.02 33.27
C LYS A 449 43.72 -3.27 34.17
N PRO A 450 43.28 -2.35 35.01
CA PRO A 450 44.07 -1.90 36.15
C PRO A 450 43.95 -2.94 37.25
N LEU A 451 45.05 -3.41 37.73
CA LEU A 451 45.23 -4.14 38.97
C LEU A 451 44.74 -3.27 40.12
N VAL A 452 43.64 -3.63 40.77
CA VAL A 452 43.21 -2.97 42.01
C VAL A 452 43.12 -4.01 43.13
N THR A 453 44.04 -3.81 44.07
CA THR A 453 44.04 -4.39 45.38
C THR A 453 42.94 -3.76 46.27
N GLY A 454 42.20 -4.61 46.88
CA GLY A 454 41.58 -4.70 48.19
C GLY A 454 40.92 -3.51 48.86
N GLY A 455 39.70 -3.77 49.36
CA GLY A 455 39.30 -3.28 50.68
C GLY A 455 37.88 -2.73 50.86
N LYS A 456 37.01 -3.61 51.36
CA LYS A 456 35.97 -3.38 52.41
C LYS A 456 34.74 -2.56 52.19
N ASP A 457 33.65 -3.24 52.46
CA ASP A 457 32.20 -3.01 52.73
C ASP A 457 31.83 -1.92 53.76
N PRO A 458 30.54 -1.89 54.19
CA PRO A 458 29.38 -1.18 53.58
C PRO A 458 28.74 -0.22 54.61
N SER A 459 27.80 0.62 54.20
CA SER A 459 26.70 1.01 55.05
C SER A 459 25.53 1.72 54.32
N VAL A 460 24.38 1.24 54.64
CA VAL A 460 23.02 1.69 54.44
C VAL A 460 22.77 3.10 54.93
N THR A 461 22.00 3.90 54.18
CA THR A 461 20.91 4.73 54.78
C THR A 461 19.89 5.20 53.73
N HIS A 462 18.63 5.05 54.10
CA HIS A 462 17.40 5.59 53.54
C HIS A 462 17.35 7.13 53.49
N GLY A 463 16.58 7.65 52.55
CA GLY A 463 16.07 9.02 52.61
C GLY A 463 15.27 9.42 51.37
N ASN A 464 13.94 9.42 51.54
CA ASN A 464 12.94 10.04 50.67
C ASN A 464 13.21 11.52 50.45
N SER A 465 12.91 12.04 49.29
CA SER A 465 11.93 13.14 49.11
C SER A 465 11.82 13.56 47.65
N GLU A 466 10.58 13.76 47.26
CA GLU A 466 10.10 14.39 46.04
C GLU A 466 10.72 15.77 45.84
N ASP A 467 11.06 16.15 44.62
CA ASP A 467 10.54 17.37 44.00
C ASP A 467 10.86 17.51 42.53
N GLN A 468 9.94 18.13 41.85
CA GLN A 468 9.86 18.39 40.43
C GLN A 468 10.94 19.38 39.97
N ALA A 469 11.57 19.11 38.81
CA ALA A 469 11.99 20.17 37.91
C ALA A 469 12.18 19.61 36.47
N SER A 470 11.42 20.15 35.56
CA SER A 470 11.53 20.04 34.13
C SER A 470 12.93 20.43 33.63
N GLY A 471 13.68 19.48 33.07
CA GLY A 471 14.94 19.67 32.35
C GLY A 471 14.80 19.14 30.93
N PRO A 472 15.60 19.64 29.98
CA PRO A 472 15.44 19.38 28.55
C PRO A 472 15.69 17.92 28.18
N ALA A 473 15.00 17.47 27.15
CA ALA A 473 15.01 16.12 26.60
C ALA A 473 16.43 15.51 26.58
N GLU A 474 16.66 14.51 27.41
CA GLU A 474 17.83 13.65 27.33
C GLU A 474 17.80 12.92 26.00
N THR A 475 18.71 13.28 25.09
CA THR A 475 19.05 12.46 23.93
C THR A 475 19.51 11.10 24.44
N LYS A 476 18.68 10.07 24.23
CA LYS A 476 19.06 8.68 24.50
C LYS A 476 20.43 8.43 23.85
N PRO A 477 21.38 7.81 24.54
CA PRO A 477 22.68 7.51 23.95
C PRO A 477 22.47 6.67 22.70
N VAL A 478 22.97 7.14 21.58
CA VAL A 478 22.90 6.42 20.28
C VAL A 478 23.61 5.09 20.50
N ALA A 479 22.87 4.00 20.45
CA ALA A 479 23.42 2.65 20.63
C ALA A 479 24.51 2.41 19.57
N SER A 480 25.73 2.07 20.02
CA SER A 480 26.84 1.71 19.14
C SER A 480 26.57 0.38 18.44
N ILE A 481 27.10 0.23 17.23
CA ILE A 481 26.98 -0.98 16.40
C ILE A 481 28.28 -1.77 16.46
N SER A 482 28.21 -3.10 16.55
CA SER A 482 29.38 -3.96 16.38
C SER A 482 29.70 -4.23 14.91
N SER A 483 30.96 -4.44 14.58
CA SER A 483 31.40 -4.81 13.22
C SER A 483 30.68 -6.06 12.71
N THR A 484 30.44 -7.04 13.58
CA THR A 484 29.70 -8.27 13.25
C THR A 484 28.26 -7.97 12.83
N GLN A 485 27.61 -7.05 13.50
CA GLN A 485 26.23 -6.64 13.16
C GLN A 485 26.18 -5.94 11.79
N LEU A 486 27.17 -5.11 11.46
CA LEU A 486 27.27 -4.50 10.12
C LEU A 486 27.46 -5.56 9.03
N ILE A 487 28.29 -6.56 9.28
CA ILE A 487 28.48 -7.69 8.36
C ILE A 487 27.16 -8.43 8.14
N TYR A 488 26.38 -8.67 9.20
CA TYR A 488 25.06 -9.29 9.10
C TYR A 488 24.08 -8.44 8.30
N VAL A 489 24.11 -7.11 8.44
CA VAL A 489 23.27 -6.21 7.62
C VAL A 489 23.57 -6.38 6.13
N VAL A 490 24.85 -6.46 5.74
CA VAL A 490 25.23 -6.65 4.33
C VAL A 490 24.80 -8.03 3.82
N ALA A 491 25.02 -9.08 4.61
CA ALA A 491 24.60 -10.43 4.27
C ALA A 491 23.07 -10.52 4.05
N ASP A 492 22.32 -9.90 4.94
CA ASP A 492 20.86 -9.87 4.88
C ASP A 492 20.34 -9.03 3.72
N LEU A 493 21.04 -7.94 3.39
CA LEU A 493 20.69 -7.09 2.26
C LEU A 493 20.90 -7.81 0.91
N ASP A 494 22.00 -8.53 0.76
CA ASP A 494 22.26 -9.40 -0.38
C ASP A 494 21.17 -10.49 -0.47
N LYS A 495 20.84 -11.13 0.66
CA LYS A 495 19.83 -12.17 0.71
C LYS A 495 18.44 -11.67 0.36
N LEU A 496 18.07 -10.49 0.87
CA LEU A 496 16.80 -9.86 0.54
C LEU A 496 16.70 -9.59 -0.97
N GLN A 497 17.78 -9.08 -1.58
CA GLN A 497 17.82 -8.83 -3.03
C GLN A 497 17.69 -10.12 -3.85
N GLU A 498 18.29 -11.23 -3.40
CA GLU A 498 18.14 -12.53 -4.05
C GLU A 498 16.71 -13.09 -3.97
N GLN A 499 15.98 -12.79 -2.88
CA GLN A 499 14.63 -13.30 -2.66
C GLN A 499 13.52 -12.40 -3.26
N LEU A 500 13.79 -11.15 -3.56
CA LEU A 500 12.80 -10.24 -4.16
C LEU A 500 12.22 -10.73 -5.48
N PRO A 501 12.98 -11.32 -6.42
CA PRO A 501 12.41 -11.93 -7.63
C PRO A 501 11.44 -13.08 -7.33
N GLU A 502 11.70 -13.91 -6.32
CA GLU A 502 10.80 -14.99 -5.88
C GLU A 502 9.47 -14.42 -5.36
N LEU A 503 9.54 -13.34 -4.60
CA LEU A 503 8.34 -12.62 -4.17
C LEU A 503 7.53 -12.09 -5.37
N LEU A 504 8.19 -11.56 -6.41
CA LEU A 504 7.53 -11.10 -7.62
C LEU A 504 6.82 -12.23 -8.37
N GLU A 505 7.41 -13.41 -8.46
CA GLU A 505 6.76 -14.58 -9.05
C GLU A 505 5.52 -15.01 -8.25
N THR A 506 5.51 -14.80 -6.95
CA THR A 506 4.33 -15.04 -6.09
C THR A 506 3.23 -13.97 -6.29
N ILE A 507 3.62 -12.72 -6.51
CA ILE A 507 2.72 -11.58 -6.70
C ILE A 507 2.07 -11.60 -8.08
N LYS A 508 2.82 -11.97 -9.11
CA LYS A 508 2.43 -11.93 -10.52
C LYS A 508 1.08 -12.61 -10.81
N PRO A 509 0.84 -13.88 -10.43
CA PRO A 509 -0.45 -14.53 -10.70
C PRO A 509 -1.62 -13.83 -9.99
N LYS A 510 -1.39 -13.26 -8.81
CA LYS A 510 -2.41 -12.55 -8.05
C LYS A 510 -2.81 -11.23 -8.71
N LEU A 511 -1.86 -10.54 -9.32
CA LEU A 511 -2.14 -9.32 -10.07
C LEU A 511 -2.70 -9.60 -11.47
N GLU A 512 -2.30 -10.67 -12.12
CA GLU A 512 -2.89 -11.13 -13.39
C GLU A 512 -4.37 -11.48 -13.24
N MET A 513 -4.75 -12.08 -12.11
CA MET A 513 -6.14 -12.38 -11.78
C MET A 513 -7.02 -11.12 -11.68
N ILE A 514 -6.44 -9.97 -11.36
CA ILE A 514 -7.13 -8.67 -11.28
C ILE A 514 -7.18 -7.95 -12.64
N GLY A 515 -6.47 -8.47 -13.65
CA GLY A 515 -6.45 -7.92 -15.01
C GLY A 515 -5.19 -7.14 -15.39
N PHE A 516 -4.15 -7.16 -14.58
CA PHE A 516 -2.84 -6.63 -14.94
C PHE A 516 -2.13 -7.58 -15.90
N LYS A 517 -2.12 -7.24 -17.20
CA LYS A 517 -1.55 -8.11 -18.25
C LYS A 517 -0.09 -7.83 -18.58
N ASN A 518 0.48 -6.71 -18.20
CA ASN A 518 1.85 -6.29 -18.52
C ASN A 518 2.68 -6.11 -17.27
N PHE A 519 3.27 -7.20 -16.79
CA PHE A 519 4.15 -7.21 -15.62
C PHE A 519 5.59 -6.77 -15.91
N SER A 520 5.98 -6.64 -17.18
CA SER A 520 7.34 -6.25 -17.59
C SER A 520 7.73 -4.81 -17.25
N SER A 521 6.82 -4.03 -16.70
CA SER A 521 7.01 -2.62 -16.35
C SER A 521 6.87 -2.31 -14.86
N ILE A 522 7.18 -3.24 -13.96
CA ILE A 522 7.22 -2.92 -12.52
C ILE A 522 8.58 -2.27 -12.19
N SER A 523 8.81 -1.10 -12.76
CA SER A 523 9.95 -0.25 -12.43
C SER A 523 9.99 0.18 -10.96
N ALA A 524 8.84 0.17 -10.28
CA ALA A 524 8.75 0.57 -8.88
C ALA A 524 9.48 -0.38 -7.91
N LEU A 525 9.58 -1.68 -8.23
CA LEU A 525 10.36 -2.62 -7.42
C LEU A 525 11.85 -2.55 -7.77
N GLU A 526 12.17 -2.30 -9.05
CA GLU A 526 13.54 -2.03 -9.52
C GLU A 526 14.11 -0.78 -8.83
N ASP A 527 13.31 0.28 -8.68
CA ASP A 527 13.70 1.47 -7.91
C ASP A 527 13.98 1.17 -6.44
N SER A 528 13.15 0.32 -5.83
CA SER A 528 13.36 -0.13 -4.44
C SER A 528 14.61 -0.99 -4.30
N GLN A 529 14.86 -1.90 -5.25
CA GLN A 529 16.10 -2.69 -5.32
C GLN A 529 17.33 -1.79 -5.51
N THR A 530 17.23 -0.79 -6.37
CA THR A 530 18.29 0.18 -6.59
C THR A 530 18.57 0.99 -5.33
N SER A 531 17.54 1.41 -4.60
CA SER A 531 17.69 2.12 -3.33
C SER A 531 18.35 1.27 -2.25
N LEU A 532 18.01 -0.01 -2.17
CA LEU A 532 18.67 -0.97 -1.26
C LEU A 532 20.12 -1.23 -1.68
N SER A 533 20.38 -1.38 -2.98
CA SER A 533 21.73 -1.59 -3.51
C SER A 533 22.65 -0.38 -3.29
N ALA A 534 22.10 0.82 -3.31
CA ALA A 534 22.85 2.06 -3.07
C ALA A 534 23.43 2.15 -1.65
N CYS A 535 22.86 1.44 -0.68
CA CYS A 535 23.38 1.39 0.69
C CYS A 535 24.61 0.45 0.83
N ALA A 536 24.74 -0.55 -0.04
CA ALA A 536 25.77 -1.59 0.06
C ALA A 536 27.22 -1.05 -0.05
N PRO A 537 27.57 -0.12 -0.96
CA PRO A 537 28.91 0.45 -1.03
C PRO A 537 29.31 1.16 0.27
N ALA A 538 28.42 2.01 0.81
CA ALA A 538 28.71 2.76 2.04
C ALA A 538 28.88 1.85 3.27
N LEU A 539 28.12 0.75 3.35
CA LEU A 539 28.31 -0.28 4.37
C LEU A 539 29.66 -0.98 4.20
N SER A 540 30.02 -1.34 2.96
CA SER A 540 31.29 -1.99 2.64
C SER A 540 32.47 -1.10 2.98
N ASP A 541 32.43 0.18 2.61
CA ASP A 541 33.50 1.14 2.92
C ASP A 541 33.70 1.30 4.43
N ARG A 542 32.59 1.30 5.18
CA ARG A 542 32.67 1.38 6.63
C ARG A 542 33.24 0.13 7.28
N ILE A 543 32.89 -1.07 6.77
CA ILE A 543 33.49 -2.33 7.22
C ILE A 543 34.98 -2.36 6.88
N ILE A 544 35.38 -1.94 5.68
CA ILE A 544 36.75 -1.84 5.25
C ILE A 544 37.54 -0.89 6.18
N GLN A 545 36.97 0.26 6.50
CA GLN A 545 37.60 1.22 7.41
C GLN A 545 37.77 0.63 8.81
N ASP A 546 36.74 -0.01 9.38
CA ASP A 546 36.82 -0.61 10.72
C ASP A 546 37.88 -1.74 10.80
N LEU A 547 37.90 -2.61 9.78
CA LEU A 547 38.89 -3.67 9.67
C LEU A 547 40.30 -3.11 9.51
N SER A 548 40.48 -2.05 8.70
CA SER A 548 41.74 -1.35 8.50
C SER A 548 42.23 -0.71 9.79
N GLU A 549 41.35 -0.03 10.54
CA GLU A 549 41.70 0.62 11.81
C GLU A 549 42.05 -0.42 12.87
N SER A 550 41.31 -1.53 12.95
CA SER A 550 41.64 -2.65 13.87
C SER A 550 42.98 -3.29 13.56
N CYS A 551 43.31 -3.52 12.28
CA CYS A 551 44.57 -4.05 11.84
C CYS A 551 45.70 -3.07 12.15
N PHE A 552 45.54 -1.82 11.75
CA PHE A 552 46.58 -0.78 11.94
C PHE A 552 46.84 -0.50 13.42
N GLY A 553 45.85 -0.65 14.29
CA GLY A 553 46.03 -0.56 15.74
C GLY A 553 47.12 -1.45 16.27
N TYR A 554 47.28 -2.65 15.73
CA TYR A 554 48.37 -3.58 16.04
C TYR A 554 49.65 -3.25 15.25
N LEU A 555 49.56 -2.95 13.95
CA LEU A 555 50.71 -2.65 13.10
C LEU A 555 51.47 -1.38 13.57
N LYS A 556 50.78 -0.45 14.22
CA LYS A 556 51.38 0.72 14.86
C LYS A 556 52.46 0.36 15.89
N SER A 557 52.46 -0.87 16.43
CA SER A 557 53.50 -1.38 17.33
C SER A 557 54.90 -1.46 16.68
N ALA A 558 54.98 -1.33 15.35
CA ALA A 558 56.28 -1.14 14.65
C ALA A 558 57.07 0.04 15.19
N LEU A 559 56.40 1.08 15.70
CA LEU A 559 57.07 2.24 16.36
C LEU A 559 57.84 1.85 17.61
N GLU A 560 57.54 0.72 18.22
CA GLU A 560 58.20 0.22 19.43
C GLU A 560 59.42 -0.68 19.11
N VAL A 561 59.55 -1.16 17.87
CA VAL A 561 60.64 -2.04 17.44
C VAL A 561 62.01 -1.43 17.77
N PRO A 562 62.29 -0.14 17.55
CA PRO A 562 63.56 0.47 17.95
C PRO A 562 63.85 0.38 19.45
N ARG A 563 62.83 0.42 20.31
CA ARG A 563 63.00 0.32 21.77
C ARG A 563 63.40 -1.09 22.19
N LEU A 564 62.99 -2.11 21.43
CA LEU A 564 63.31 -3.51 21.74
C LEU A 564 64.80 -3.85 21.56
N TYR A 565 65.48 -3.19 20.66
CA TYR A 565 66.84 -3.50 20.30
C TYR A 565 67.85 -2.49 20.86
N ARG A 566 67.49 -1.23 21.01
CA ARG A 566 68.36 -0.20 21.53
C ARG A 566 68.63 -0.38 23.01
N ARG A 567 69.92 -0.61 23.37
CA ARG A 567 70.44 -0.76 24.74
C ARG A 567 69.90 -2.00 25.50
N THR A 568 69.47 -3.03 24.81
CA THR A 568 68.80 -4.22 25.43
C THR A 568 69.66 -5.49 25.28
N ASN A 569 70.74 -5.48 24.51
CA ASN A 569 71.58 -6.64 24.15
C ASN A 569 70.79 -7.84 23.62
N LYS A 570 69.63 -7.60 22.94
CA LYS A 570 68.75 -8.63 22.38
C LYS A 570 69.48 -9.34 21.22
N GLU A 571 69.21 -10.64 21.08
CA GLU A 571 69.75 -11.44 19.99
C GLU A 571 69.26 -10.97 18.62
N VAL A 572 69.89 -11.41 17.55
CA VAL A 572 69.48 -11.10 16.18
C VAL A 572 68.11 -11.69 15.92
N PRO A 573 67.18 -10.92 15.37
CA PRO A 573 65.81 -11.43 15.11
C PRO A 573 65.83 -12.56 14.06
N THR A 574 65.15 -13.64 14.36
CA THR A 574 64.96 -14.82 13.48
C THR A 574 63.51 -15.05 13.09
N THR A 575 62.57 -14.43 13.81
CA THR A 575 61.11 -14.59 13.61
C THR A 575 60.43 -13.23 13.56
N ALA A 576 59.30 -13.19 12.89
CA ALA A 576 58.48 -12.01 12.85
C ALA A 576 57.90 -11.66 14.24
N SER A 577 57.61 -10.41 14.45
CA SER A 577 57.01 -9.91 15.68
C SER A 577 55.55 -10.36 15.84
N SER A 578 55.14 -10.66 17.07
CA SER A 578 53.79 -11.18 17.40
C SER A 578 52.65 -10.18 17.07
N TYR A 579 52.96 -8.88 16.96
CA TYR A 579 51.93 -7.91 16.61
C TYR A 579 51.41 -8.09 15.18
N VAL A 580 52.24 -8.62 14.24
CA VAL A 580 51.85 -8.88 12.85
C VAL A 580 50.76 -9.97 12.81
N ASP A 581 50.95 -11.05 13.60
CA ASP A 581 49.92 -12.11 13.69
C ASP A 581 48.66 -11.59 14.33
N SER A 582 48.77 -10.74 15.35
CA SER A 582 47.61 -10.11 16.01
C SER A 582 46.86 -9.17 15.07
N ALA A 583 47.56 -8.44 14.20
CA ALA A 583 46.97 -7.56 13.19
C ALA A 583 46.10 -8.33 12.18
N LEU A 584 46.42 -9.58 11.91
CA LEU A 584 45.68 -10.41 10.94
C LEU A 584 44.52 -11.19 11.55
N LYS A 585 44.36 -11.18 12.87
CA LYS A 585 43.24 -11.87 13.54
C LYS A 585 41.87 -11.42 13.03
N PRO A 586 41.54 -10.12 12.89
CA PRO A 586 40.22 -9.69 12.40
C PRO A 586 39.93 -10.23 11.00
N PHE A 587 40.91 -10.31 10.12
CA PHE A 587 40.74 -10.83 8.76
C PHE A 587 40.49 -12.33 8.73
N ARG A 588 41.18 -13.10 9.56
CA ARG A 588 40.96 -14.55 9.70
C ARG A 588 39.61 -14.83 10.30
N GLN A 589 39.19 -14.04 11.28
CA GLN A 589 37.84 -14.13 11.86
C GLN A 589 36.76 -13.81 10.84
N LEU A 590 36.91 -12.78 10.02
CA LEU A 590 36.00 -12.47 8.93
C LEU A 590 35.91 -13.66 7.94
N GLN A 591 37.05 -14.19 7.50
CA GLN A 591 37.07 -15.26 6.51
C GLN A 591 36.51 -16.57 7.02
N SER A 592 36.77 -16.94 8.28
CA SER A 592 36.30 -18.20 8.87
C SER A 592 34.86 -18.11 9.42
N GLY A 593 34.53 -16.98 10.03
CA GLY A 593 33.25 -16.81 10.75
C GLY A 593 32.06 -16.50 9.86
N HIS A 594 32.29 -15.98 8.63
CA HIS A 594 31.19 -15.50 7.77
C HIS A 594 31.20 -16.14 6.37
N LYS A 595 31.96 -17.21 6.18
CA LYS A 595 32.09 -17.92 4.90
C LYS A 595 30.75 -18.43 4.35
N ASP A 596 29.88 -18.87 5.23
CA ASP A 596 28.57 -19.45 4.85
C ASP A 596 27.46 -18.37 4.68
N LYS A 597 27.74 -17.15 5.12
CA LYS A 597 26.74 -16.07 5.14
C LYS A 597 26.96 -15.03 4.02
N LEU A 598 28.19 -14.89 3.56
CA LEU A 598 28.60 -13.89 2.57
C LEU A 598 29.13 -14.53 1.30
N ARG A 599 28.95 -13.86 0.17
CA ARG A 599 29.57 -14.25 -1.10
C ARG A 599 31.10 -14.08 -1.00
N GLN A 600 31.84 -15.06 -1.47
CA GLN A 600 33.30 -15.07 -1.45
C GLN A 600 33.92 -13.81 -2.13
N ALA A 601 33.25 -13.31 -3.17
CA ALA A 601 33.70 -12.09 -3.85
C ALA A 601 33.66 -10.85 -2.94
N VAL A 602 32.62 -10.73 -2.08
CA VAL A 602 32.45 -9.62 -1.14
C VAL A 602 33.53 -9.70 -0.03
N ILE A 603 33.72 -10.90 0.53
CA ILE A 603 34.78 -11.12 1.54
C ILE A 603 36.15 -10.74 0.97
N ARG A 604 36.43 -11.19 -0.25
CA ARG A 604 37.69 -10.88 -0.93
C ARG A 604 37.88 -9.36 -1.15
N GLN A 605 36.84 -8.68 -1.62
CA GLN A 605 36.88 -7.23 -1.81
C GLN A 605 37.15 -6.48 -0.51
N TRP A 606 36.54 -6.89 0.59
CA TRP A 606 36.77 -6.26 1.89
C TRP A 606 38.15 -6.51 2.42
N LEU A 607 38.66 -7.74 2.27
CA LEU A 607 40.03 -8.10 2.63
C LEU A 607 41.06 -7.30 1.84
N GLU A 608 40.90 -7.22 0.51
CA GLU A 608 41.78 -6.45 -0.38
C GLU A 608 41.77 -4.95 -0.04
N GLY A 609 40.54 -4.40 0.18
CA GLY A 609 40.38 -3.00 0.55
C GLY A 609 41.03 -2.65 1.89
N ALA A 610 40.68 -3.40 2.93
CA ALA A 610 41.17 -3.13 4.29
C ALA A 610 42.69 -3.40 4.44
N LEU A 611 43.20 -4.43 3.78
CA LEU A 611 44.65 -4.68 3.72
C LEU A 611 45.40 -3.58 2.95
N SER A 612 44.81 -3.08 1.86
CA SER A 612 45.41 -1.98 1.10
C SER A 612 45.54 -0.71 1.95
N GLU A 613 44.48 -0.40 2.70
CA GLU A 613 44.42 0.80 3.54
C GLU A 613 45.35 0.68 4.77
N SER A 614 45.33 -0.46 5.46
CA SER A 614 46.18 -0.73 6.62
C SER A 614 47.64 -0.84 6.23
N THR A 615 47.98 -1.43 5.08
CA THR A 615 49.31 -1.54 4.55
C THR A 615 49.86 -0.17 4.13
N HIS A 616 49.02 0.72 3.62
CA HIS A 616 49.45 2.09 3.32
C HIS A 616 49.89 2.85 4.59
N LYS A 617 49.07 2.81 5.63
CA LYS A 617 49.39 3.40 6.94
C LYS A 617 50.64 2.74 7.59
N TYR A 618 50.78 1.42 7.39
CA TYR A 618 51.95 0.67 7.86
C TYR A 618 53.19 1.05 7.09
N TYR A 619 53.14 1.25 5.79
CA TYR A 619 54.25 1.76 4.96
C TYR A 619 54.73 3.12 5.49
N GLU A 620 53.85 4.06 5.77
CA GLU A 620 54.18 5.35 6.36
C GLU A 620 54.93 5.16 7.71
N THR A 621 54.34 4.31 8.58
CA THR A 621 54.91 4.01 9.91
C THR A 621 56.32 3.40 9.81
N VAL A 622 56.51 2.40 8.95
CA VAL A 622 57.80 1.73 8.74
C VAL A 622 58.80 2.71 8.12
N SER A 623 58.39 3.52 7.16
CA SER A 623 59.20 4.56 6.54
C SER A 623 59.69 5.58 7.57
N ASP A 624 58.82 6.03 8.47
CA ASP A 624 59.20 6.95 9.55
C ASP A 624 60.19 6.33 10.53
N VAL A 625 60.00 5.05 10.90
CA VAL A 625 60.91 4.32 11.75
C VAL A 625 62.32 4.21 11.08
N LEU A 626 62.35 3.78 9.82
CA LEU A 626 63.60 3.62 9.07
C LEU A 626 64.28 4.96 8.87
N ASN A 627 63.57 6.03 8.57
CA ASN A 627 64.16 7.38 8.48
C ASN A 627 64.71 7.88 9.84
N SER A 628 63.99 7.56 10.95
CA SER A 628 64.52 7.85 12.29
C SER A 628 65.81 7.08 12.61
N VAL A 629 65.86 5.80 12.23
CA VAL A 629 67.04 4.95 12.39
C VAL A 629 68.22 5.55 11.58
N LYS A 630 67.99 5.90 10.31
CA LYS A 630 68.98 6.52 9.44
C LYS A 630 69.50 7.84 9.99
N LYS A 631 68.63 8.74 10.44
CA LYS A 631 69.03 10.02 11.05
C LYS A 631 69.88 9.82 12.31
N MET A 632 69.56 8.83 13.13
CA MET A 632 70.29 8.51 14.35
C MET A 632 71.68 7.95 14.02
N GLU A 633 71.74 7.05 13.04
CA GLU A 633 73.01 6.49 12.54
C GLU A 633 73.95 7.59 12.00
N GLU A 634 73.39 8.51 11.18
CA GLU A 634 74.12 9.66 10.69
C GLU A 634 74.63 10.55 11.83
N SER A 635 73.78 10.79 12.84
CA SER A 635 74.18 11.56 14.03
C SER A 635 75.28 10.86 14.82
N LEU A 636 75.20 9.53 14.98
CA LEU A 636 76.24 8.72 15.63
C LEU A 636 77.51 8.68 14.81
N LYS A 637 77.40 8.57 13.48
CA LYS A 637 78.59 8.67 12.57
C LYS A 637 79.29 10.04 12.72
N ARG A 638 78.52 11.15 12.77
CA ARG A 638 79.10 12.52 13.02
C ARG A 638 79.77 12.64 14.39
N LEU A 639 79.09 12.09 15.45
CA LEU A 639 79.71 12.08 16.80
C LEU A 639 80.95 11.22 16.89
N LYS A 640 80.98 10.07 16.23
CA LYS A 640 82.22 9.23 16.14
C LYS A 640 83.33 9.91 15.36
N GLN A 641 82.99 10.63 14.29
CA GLN A 641 83.96 11.45 13.56
C GLN A 641 84.50 12.62 14.39
N ALA A 642 83.65 13.30 15.16
CA ALA A 642 84.07 14.38 16.06
C ALA A 642 84.90 13.89 17.23
N ARG A 643 84.80 12.60 17.66
CA ARG A 643 85.57 11.98 18.73
C ARG A 643 86.91 11.36 18.24
N LYS A 644 87.19 11.24 16.94
CA LYS A 644 88.46 10.70 16.38
C LYS A 644 89.67 11.58 16.56
N THR A 645 89.66 12.63 17.37
CA THR A 645 90.73 13.49 17.73
C THR A 645 91.41 13.12 19.05
N THR A 646 91.05 11.99 19.71
CA THR A 646 91.81 11.47 20.86
C THR A 646 92.13 9.99 20.66
N PRO A 647 93.44 9.58 20.77
CA PRO A 647 93.81 8.17 20.61
C PRO A 647 93.46 7.42 21.88
N ALA A 648 92.58 6.46 21.82
CA ALA A 648 92.25 5.49 22.88
C ALA A 648 92.20 4.10 22.28
N ASN A 649 92.82 3.15 22.92
CA ASN A 649 93.07 1.73 22.68
C ASN A 649 91.97 0.95 21.93
N PRO A 650 92.35 -0.02 21.08
CA PRO A 650 91.40 -0.95 20.41
C PRO A 650 90.90 -1.97 21.41
N ILE A 651 89.68 -1.87 21.79
CA ILE A 651 88.94 -2.95 22.44
C ILE A 651 88.36 -3.81 21.31
N GLY A 652 88.60 -5.14 21.40
CA GLY A 652 88.49 -6.18 20.41
C GLY A 652 87.12 -6.33 19.65
N PRO A 653 87.18 -7.18 18.63
CA PRO A 653 86.06 -7.35 17.71
C PRO A 653 84.90 -8.14 18.36
N GLY A 654 84.00 -7.47 18.93
CA GLY A 654 82.69 -8.04 19.17
C GLY A 654 81.86 -7.97 17.88
N GLY A 655 81.99 -8.99 17.03
CA GLY A 655 81.26 -9.10 15.76
C GLY A 655 79.78 -9.40 15.96
N GLY A 656 79.09 -8.47 16.58
CA GLY A 656 77.59 -8.58 16.67
C GLY A 656 76.96 -7.53 15.76
N MET A 657 75.87 -7.92 15.10
CA MET A 657 75.02 -7.06 14.27
C MET A 657 74.66 -5.80 15.05
N SER A 658 74.70 -4.63 14.42
CA SER A 658 74.35 -3.38 15.09
C SER A 658 72.89 -3.35 15.51
N ASP A 659 72.53 -2.60 16.56
CA ASP A 659 71.12 -2.46 17.00
C ASP A 659 70.24 -1.90 15.89
N ASP A 660 70.76 -1.00 15.06
CA ASP A 660 70.05 -0.40 13.94
C ASP A 660 69.87 -1.40 12.80
N ASP A 661 70.81 -2.33 12.56
CA ASP A 661 70.64 -3.42 11.58
C ASP A 661 69.65 -4.50 12.07
N LYS A 662 69.61 -4.78 13.37
CA LYS A 662 68.60 -5.66 13.96
C LYS A 662 67.20 -5.10 13.81
N ILE A 663 67.03 -3.77 13.93
CA ILE A 663 65.75 -3.12 13.69
C ILE A 663 65.33 -3.25 12.22
N ARG A 664 66.25 -3.01 11.25
CA ARG A 664 65.96 -3.19 9.82
C ARG A 664 65.58 -4.63 9.50
N LEU A 665 66.33 -5.59 10.04
CA LEU A 665 66.08 -7.02 9.84
C LEU A 665 64.73 -7.43 10.43
N GLN A 666 64.39 -6.95 11.65
CA GLN A 666 63.10 -7.24 12.26
C GLN A 666 61.94 -6.73 11.41
N LEU A 667 62.00 -5.50 10.93
CA LEU A 667 60.95 -4.93 10.08
C LEU A 667 60.86 -5.68 8.74
N ALA A 668 61.97 -6.15 8.19
CA ALA A 668 61.96 -6.98 6.98
C ALA A 668 61.27 -8.32 7.22
N LEU A 669 61.58 -9.01 8.31
CA LEU A 669 60.92 -10.26 8.71
C LEU A 669 59.45 -10.07 8.97
N ASP A 670 59.05 -8.96 9.61
CA ASP A 670 57.68 -8.60 9.86
C ASP A 670 56.87 -8.42 8.57
N VAL A 671 57.42 -7.74 7.56
CA VAL A 671 56.80 -7.52 6.26
C VAL A 671 56.77 -8.80 5.41
N GLU A 672 57.86 -9.59 5.41
CA GLU A 672 57.94 -10.89 4.73
C GLU A 672 56.82 -11.83 5.30
N TYR A 673 56.73 -11.93 6.62
CA TYR A 673 55.70 -12.73 7.28
C TYR A 673 54.28 -12.24 6.97
N LEU A 674 54.08 -10.91 6.95
CA LEU A 674 52.81 -10.32 6.55
C LEU A 674 52.43 -10.77 5.13
N GLY A 675 53.38 -10.70 4.17
CA GLY A 675 53.15 -11.16 2.80
C GLY A 675 52.81 -12.64 2.68
N GLU A 676 53.52 -13.52 3.44
CA GLU A 676 53.20 -14.94 3.46
C GLU A 676 51.78 -15.22 3.98
N GLN A 677 51.38 -14.53 5.04
CA GLN A 677 50.06 -14.69 5.61
C GLN A 677 48.93 -14.19 4.66
N ILE A 678 49.18 -13.08 3.95
CA ILE A 678 48.26 -12.58 2.92
C ILE A 678 48.09 -13.63 1.81
N GLN A 679 49.18 -14.27 1.36
CA GLN A 679 49.07 -15.36 0.37
C GLN A 679 48.31 -16.57 0.90
N LYS A 680 48.52 -16.95 2.16
CA LYS A 680 47.78 -18.04 2.83
C LYS A 680 46.26 -17.74 2.93
N MET A 681 45.87 -16.48 2.97
CA MET A 681 44.47 -16.07 2.92
C MET A 681 43.87 -16.09 1.48
N GLY A 682 44.68 -16.47 0.48
CA GLY A 682 44.25 -16.58 -0.92
C GLY A 682 44.28 -15.28 -1.70
N LEU A 683 45.03 -14.26 -1.20
CA LEU A 683 45.15 -12.96 -1.84
C LEU A 683 46.55 -12.83 -2.48
N ALA A 684 46.64 -12.23 -3.67
CA ALA A 684 47.92 -11.93 -4.25
C ALA A 684 48.47 -10.61 -3.69
N THR A 685 49.67 -10.61 -3.22
CA THR A 685 50.33 -9.42 -2.65
C THR A 685 50.41 -8.25 -3.63
N LYS A 686 50.32 -8.53 -4.94
CA LYS A 686 50.29 -7.51 -6.01
C LYS A 686 48.96 -6.74 -6.05
N ASP A 687 47.87 -7.37 -5.60
CA ASP A 687 46.53 -6.78 -5.61
C ASP A 687 46.34 -5.79 -4.45
N ILE A 688 47.23 -5.87 -3.44
CA ILE A 688 47.20 -4.97 -2.27
C ILE A 688 48.05 -3.72 -2.58
N LYS A 689 47.34 -2.60 -2.64
CA LYS A 689 47.96 -1.31 -2.97
C LYS A 689 49.18 -1.02 -2.11
N SER A 690 50.09 -0.48 -2.03
CA SER A 690 51.17 -0.15 -1.13
C SER A 690 52.05 -1.32 -0.63
N PHE A 691 51.62 -2.59 -0.74
CA PHE A 691 52.42 -3.72 -0.30
C PHE A 691 53.71 -3.91 -1.13
N PRO A 692 53.67 -3.83 -2.48
CA PRO A 692 54.88 -3.89 -3.27
C PRO A 692 55.91 -2.82 -2.88
N ALA A 693 55.46 -1.59 -2.67
CA ALA A 693 56.32 -0.49 -2.24
C ALA A 693 56.89 -0.70 -0.82
N LEU A 694 56.07 -1.27 0.09
CA LEU A 694 56.53 -1.64 1.44
C LEU A 694 57.58 -2.74 1.39
N ALA A 695 57.37 -3.77 0.58
CA ALA A 695 58.30 -4.88 0.42
C ALA A 695 59.64 -4.40 -0.18
N GLU A 696 59.59 -3.52 -1.18
CA GLU A 696 60.77 -2.91 -1.78
C GLU A 696 61.53 -2.03 -0.79
N LEU A 697 60.83 -1.23 0.02
CA LEU A 697 61.41 -0.38 1.04
C LEU A 697 62.21 -1.19 2.07
N VAL A 698 61.65 -2.30 2.58
CA VAL A 698 62.32 -3.13 3.58
C VAL A 698 63.41 -4.01 2.95
N ALA A 699 63.26 -4.49 1.72
CA ALA A 699 64.28 -5.24 1.00
C ALA A 699 65.52 -4.40 0.77
N ALA A 700 65.36 -3.16 0.30
CA ALA A 700 66.50 -2.21 0.11
C ALA A 700 67.27 -1.93 1.42
N THR A 701 66.57 -1.91 2.56
CA THR A 701 67.18 -1.71 3.88
C THR A 701 67.84 -2.97 4.46
N LYS A 702 67.24 -4.18 4.12
CA LYS A 702 67.85 -5.49 4.48
C LYS A 702 69.15 -5.72 3.77
N ASP A 703 69.23 -5.41 2.47
CA ASP A 703 70.45 -5.53 1.68
C ASP A 703 71.59 -4.61 2.20
N GLN A 704 71.24 -3.41 2.70
CA GLN A 704 72.13 -2.53 3.38
C GLN A 704 72.71 -3.14 4.70
N ALA A 705 71.85 -3.79 5.50
CA ALA A 705 72.18 -4.42 6.76
C ALA A 705 73.03 -5.68 6.56
N THR A 706 72.88 -6.42 5.45
CA THR A 706 73.67 -7.62 5.12
C THR A 706 74.96 -7.31 4.39
N ALA A 707 75.01 -6.21 3.65
CA ALA A 707 76.22 -5.78 2.92
C ALA A 707 77.34 -5.19 3.82
N GLU A 708 77.02 -4.79 5.05
CA GLU A 708 78.03 -4.31 6.05
C GLU A 708 78.61 -5.44 6.90
N GLN A 709 78.34 -6.72 6.64
CA GLN A 709 79.05 -7.86 7.23
C GLN A 709 80.17 -8.23 6.33
N PRO A 710 81.48 -8.15 6.83
CA PRO A 710 82.67 -8.52 6.07
C PRO A 710 82.81 -10.03 5.88
#